data_2169635407073efe19eb528b06f24ccb
#
_entry.id   2169635407073efe19eb528b06f24ccb
#
_cell.length_a   1.000
_cell.length_b   1.000
_cell.length_c   1.000
_cell.angle_alpha   90.00
_cell.angle_beta   90.00
_cell.angle_gamma   90.00
#
_symmetry.space_group_name_H-M   'P 1'
#
loop_
_entity.id
_entity.type
_entity.pdbx_description
1 polymer ?
#
loop_
_entity_poly.entity_id
_entity_poly.type
_entity_poly.pdbx_seq_one_letter_code
_entity_poly.pdbx_strand_id
1 'polypeptide(L)'
;MGLIRSSIFLLLFQLLHVAKGSTVWLNKNGYEDLVVAINPQVPEDANIILNTMVRTFNMIKNASNYLFEMTKHRFFFKSVKIIIPKTWKKKANYSRLKTESYDKADVIIADSHMKHVDDPYTLQYGGCKEKGQYIHFTPNFILNDNLTEVYGEKGRVFVHEWAHYRWGVFDEYSSDMPFYVSRNSGEATGVTGIPIFQDCNRDKCEPRSCRYDGQLYEKGCVFIPDIRQNISCSVMYSQYIPSVEFCDKNTHNSEAPNMQNKICNHKSTWEVIMESDDFCNSAVVNTSAPPSETTFRLLQTQDRAVALVLDVSGSMSMKKKKRLLHLRSAAGVFLLHIIEIGSWVGIVTFHSDASEKAPLQQITSEAARQKLVQCLPRIADGQTSICAGIHKGLKLIADKMNTTYGSEIVLLTDGEDSGVAACLDLVKQSGAKIHTIALGPLAAKELEEFSKPTGKYSKFVPSKLIAAFSAITSGSGDISEQSIQLESKELVVQHSEWMNTTVPVDKTVGNDTFFSIAWSLSQPFFFLRDPKGKEYGSSDFTIDNSNPNTARLSISGTAEVGDWQFCIKNIHTATQAISVTAASRPAHSDIPPVSITAHMNRANRAFNPVVVYAEVSQGFVPVLGATVIATIEKDGAAAVTLELLDNGAGADTMKNDGIYSRYFTSLQGTGRYSLKVNAHGRNTTTRLSLKQNRAFYTPGYRENGKIYMNAPRPKFSDKEIQVNLGSFNRISTSSLVVNTGGDSAPIYPPCKVTDLHARLENKTIVLSWTAPGGDFDNGKADHYIIKSSENLLDLRNHFDRATSVNCSNLIPKEAGREESFKIKPENFTIENDTIIYFAICAVDDTSLISEVSNIAQATWFIPPKASVPLDYDGSNDGANIKLSLTV
;
A
#
# COMPACT_ATOMS: atom_id res chain seq x y z
N MET A 1 44.67 5.89 9.17
CA MET A 1 43.89 6.22 7.96
C MET A 1 42.90 5.14 7.52
N GLY A 2 42.95 3.92 8.03
CA GLY A 2 41.98 2.83 7.67
C GLY A 2 40.66 2.87 8.44
N LEU A 3 40.64 3.35 9.66
CA LEU A 3 39.45 3.38 10.54
C LEU A 3 38.45 4.48 10.24
N ILE A 4 38.88 5.58 9.63
CA ILE A 4 38.00 6.70 9.25
C ILE A 4 37.23 6.41 7.98
N ARG A 5 37.75 5.58 7.06
CA ARG A 5 37.07 5.18 5.85
C ARG A 5 35.93 4.19 6.09
N SER A 6 36.06 3.31 7.11
CA SER A 6 34.98 2.36 7.44
C SER A 6 33.76 3.06 8.09
N SER A 7 33.97 4.11 8.90
CA SER A 7 32.86 4.83 9.54
C SER A 7 32.06 5.69 8.57
N ILE A 8 32.70 6.19 7.51
CA ILE A 8 32.00 6.94 6.43
C ILE A 8 31.19 6.00 5.54
N PHE A 9 31.65 4.77 5.31
CA PHE A 9 30.88 3.78 4.55
C PHE A 9 29.67 3.26 5.32
N LEU A 10 29.73 3.11 6.65
CA LEU A 10 28.57 2.71 7.46
C LEU A 10 27.51 3.81 7.57
N LEU A 11 27.90 5.10 7.55
CA LEU A 11 26.96 6.22 7.52
C LEU A 11 26.27 6.41 6.15
N LEU A 12 26.88 5.97 5.06
CA LEU A 12 26.32 6.01 3.71
C LEU A 12 25.31 4.88 3.44
N PHE A 13 25.37 3.77 4.16
CA PHE A 13 24.43 2.64 4.00
C PHE A 13 23.07 2.84 4.71
N GLN A 14 22.99 3.77 5.69
CA GLN A 14 21.73 4.09 6.37
C GLN A 14 20.78 5.02 5.60
N LEU A 15 21.11 5.42 4.37
CA LEU A 15 20.38 6.45 3.61
C LEU A 15 19.58 5.91 2.40
N LEU A 16 19.36 4.60 2.28
CA LEU A 16 18.78 4.01 1.07
C LEU A 16 17.41 3.32 1.26
N HIS A 17 16.56 3.82 2.17
CA HIS A 17 15.19 3.34 2.24
C HIS A 17 14.22 4.48 1.98
N VAL A 18 13.80 4.63 0.71
CA VAL A 18 12.72 5.53 0.30
C VAL A 18 11.48 4.69 0.00
N ALA A 19 10.88 4.16 1.06
CA ALA A 19 9.45 3.87 1.09
C ALA A 19 8.78 4.92 1.97
N LYS A 20 7.45 5.09 1.95
CA LYS A 20 6.68 5.93 2.89
C LYS A 20 7.40 5.90 4.25
N GLY A 21 8.14 6.96 4.57
CA GLY A 21 9.09 6.87 5.66
C GLY A 21 8.37 6.86 7.00
N SER A 22 8.11 5.68 7.54
CA SER A 22 7.84 5.53 8.96
C SER A 22 8.92 6.25 9.74
N THR A 23 8.51 7.04 10.71
CA THR A 23 9.44 7.74 11.62
C THR A 23 9.94 6.81 12.73
N VAL A 24 9.38 5.59 12.83
CA VAL A 24 9.77 4.62 13.86
C VAL A 24 11.20 4.14 13.63
N TRP A 25 12.03 4.35 14.61
CA TRP A 25 13.42 3.91 14.60
C TRP A 25 13.76 3.14 15.89
N LEU A 26 14.74 2.25 15.79
CA LEU A 26 15.18 1.44 16.91
C LEU A 26 16.33 2.14 17.65
N ASN A 27 16.17 2.37 18.96
CA ASN A 27 17.18 2.95 19.81
C ASN A 27 17.34 2.13 21.09
N LYS A 28 18.50 1.46 21.24
CA LYS A 28 18.76 0.62 22.40
C LYS A 28 17.61 -0.33 22.70
N ASN A 29 17.22 -1.15 21.71
CA ASN A 29 16.14 -2.12 21.81
C ASN A 29 14.71 -1.56 21.87
N GLY A 30 14.53 -0.26 22.06
CA GLY A 30 13.21 0.39 22.10
C GLY A 30 12.85 1.04 20.78
N TYR A 31 11.65 0.78 20.27
CA TYR A 31 11.07 1.50 19.16
C TYR A 31 10.59 2.89 19.60
N GLU A 32 11.14 3.93 19.01
CA GLU A 32 10.78 5.31 19.28
C GLU A 32 9.99 5.92 18.13
N ASP A 33 9.14 6.89 18.49
CA ASP A 33 8.36 7.69 17.56
C ASP A 33 7.32 6.90 16.73
N LEU A 34 6.76 5.82 17.30
CA LEU A 34 5.59 5.13 16.70
C LEU A 34 4.43 6.13 16.57
N VAL A 35 3.92 6.33 15.35
CA VAL A 35 2.84 7.27 15.08
C VAL A 35 1.51 6.52 14.92
N VAL A 36 0.57 6.82 15.81
CA VAL A 36 -0.82 6.35 15.75
C VAL A 36 -1.70 7.52 15.32
N ALA A 37 -2.51 7.39 14.29
CA ALA A 37 -3.40 8.46 13.84
C ALA A 37 -4.87 8.07 13.95
N ILE A 38 -5.67 8.93 14.57
CA ILE A 38 -7.13 8.79 14.64
C ILE A 38 -7.75 9.49 13.44
N ASN A 39 -8.62 8.81 12.71
CA ASN A 39 -9.29 9.37 11.53
C ASN A 39 -10.24 10.51 11.94
N PRO A 40 -10.30 11.63 11.19
CA PRO A 40 -11.20 12.75 11.47
C PRO A 40 -12.69 12.42 11.49
N GLN A 41 -13.11 11.33 10.86
CA GLN A 41 -14.50 10.86 10.88
C GLN A 41 -14.89 10.12 12.16
N VAL A 42 -13.90 9.70 12.97
CA VAL A 42 -14.16 9.12 14.30
C VAL A 42 -14.73 10.23 15.21
N PRO A 43 -15.97 10.10 15.69
CA PRO A 43 -16.63 11.18 16.44
C PRO A 43 -15.95 11.45 17.78
N GLU A 44 -15.95 12.71 18.20
CA GLU A 44 -15.60 13.10 19.56
C GLU A 44 -16.76 12.81 20.52
N ASP A 45 -16.84 11.62 21.07
CA ASP A 45 -17.73 11.32 22.20
C ASP A 45 -16.93 11.41 23.50
N ALA A 46 -17.38 12.21 24.45
CA ALA A 46 -16.65 12.46 25.71
C ALA A 46 -16.38 11.18 26.53
N ASN A 47 -17.27 10.19 26.43
CA ASN A 47 -17.10 8.88 27.05
C ASN A 47 -16.22 7.96 26.19
N ILE A 48 -16.31 8.06 24.87
CA ILE A 48 -15.52 7.27 23.92
C ILE A 48 -14.06 7.77 23.85
N ILE A 49 -13.81 9.10 23.91
CA ILE A 49 -12.46 9.66 23.79
C ILE A 49 -11.53 9.20 24.89
N LEU A 50 -11.97 9.37 26.14
CA LEU A 50 -11.14 8.97 27.28
C LEU A 50 -10.89 7.46 27.22
N ASN A 51 -11.94 6.69 26.89
CA ASN A 51 -11.85 5.26 26.76
C ASN A 51 -11.00 4.84 25.54
N THR A 52 -11.18 5.41 24.35
CA THR A 52 -10.38 5.06 23.16
C THR A 52 -8.90 5.33 23.38
N MET A 53 -8.53 6.51 23.91
CA MET A 53 -7.12 6.82 24.18
C MET A 53 -6.55 5.94 25.29
N VAL A 54 -7.26 5.78 26.41
CA VAL A 54 -6.82 4.93 27.53
C VAL A 54 -6.68 3.47 27.07
N ARG A 55 -7.64 2.96 26.29
CA ARG A 55 -7.59 1.59 25.78
C ARG A 55 -6.48 1.43 24.72
N THR A 56 -6.26 2.41 23.86
CA THR A 56 -5.11 2.42 22.94
C THR A 56 -3.79 2.42 23.70
N PHE A 57 -3.68 3.23 24.77
CA PHE A 57 -2.47 3.22 25.62
C PHE A 57 -2.27 1.85 26.27
N ASN A 58 -3.31 1.27 26.83
CA ASN A 58 -3.24 -0.04 27.46
C ASN A 58 -2.91 -1.13 26.44
N MET A 59 -3.53 -1.11 25.26
CA MET A 59 -3.21 -2.02 24.18
C MET A 59 -1.73 -1.97 23.82
N ILE A 60 -1.17 -0.76 23.62
CA ILE A 60 0.24 -0.60 23.21
C ILE A 60 1.18 -0.93 24.36
N LYS A 61 0.84 -0.63 25.64
CA LYS A 61 1.63 -1.04 26.80
C LYS A 61 1.68 -2.56 26.93
N ASN A 62 0.54 -3.23 26.77
CA ASN A 62 0.46 -4.70 26.77
C ASN A 62 1.25 -5.28 25.58
N ALA A 63 1.10 -4.69 24.38
CA ALA A 63 1.87 -5.07 23.21
C ALA A 63 3.38 -4.91 23.43
N SER A 64 3.83 -3.87 24.14
CA SER A 64 5.24 -3.66 24.47
C SER A 64 5.80 -4.81 25.33
N ASN A 65 5.04 -5.26 26.32
CA ASN A 65 5.41 -6.40 27.15
C ASN A 65 5.44 -7.70 26.35
N TYR A 66 4.39 -7.99 25.57
CA TYR A 66 4.33 -9.18 24.73
C TYR A 66 5.44 -9.20 23.67
N LEU A 67 5.71 -8.06 23.04
CA LEU A 67 6.78 -7.94 22.06
C LEU A 67 8.14 -8.26 22.69
N PHE A 68 8.38 -7.75 23.92
CA PHE A 68 9.60 -8.01 24.64
C PHE A 68 9.79 -9.50 24.95
N GLU A 69 8.75 -10.16 25.44
CA GLU A 69 8.76 -11.61 25.72
C GLU A 69 8.96 -12.41 24.43
N MET A 70 8.11 -12.20 23.40
CA MET A 70 8.10 -12.95 22.14
C MET A 70 9.40 -12.77 21.33
N THR A 71 10.15 -11.68 21.55
CA THR A 71 11.43 -11.43 20.89
C THR A 71 12.63 -11.80 21.78
N LYS A 72 12.41 -12.65 22.78
CA LYS A 72 13.46 -13.15 23.68
C LYS A 72 14.20 -11.99 24.34
N HIS A 73 13.44 -11.07 24.91
CA HIS A 73 13.89 -9.86 25.63
C HIS A 73 14.71 -8.89 24.76
N ARG A 74 14.25 -8.64 23.53
CA ARG A 74 14.96 -7.72 22.64
C ARG A 74 14.20 -6.44 22.39
N PHE A 75 12.94 -6.49 21.94
CA PHE A 75 12.23 -5.32 21.41
C PHE A 75 11.04 -4.92 22.28
N PHE A 76 10.82 -3.61 22.38
CA PHE A 76 9.69 -3.02 23.10
C PHE A 76 9.33 -1.65 22.52
N PHE A 77 8.13 -1.14 22.81
CA PHE A 77 7.73 0.21 22.39
C PHE A 77 8.12 1.21 23.46
N LYS A 78 9.01 2.15 23.12
CA LYS A 78 9.56 3.15 24.04
C LYS A 78 8.81 4.46 24.00
N SER A 79 8.45 4.98 22.80
CA SER A 79 7.69 6.21 22.68
C SER A 79 6.68 6.16 21.53
N VAL A 80 5.49 6.71 21.77
CA VAL A 80 4.34 6.71 20.88
C VAL A 80 3.79 8.12 20.76
N LYS A 81 3.52 8.56 19.54
CA LYS A 81 2.86 9.81 19.19
C LYS A 81 1.45 9.51 18.69
N ILE A 82 0.42 10.13 19.28
CA ILE A 82 -0.96 9.94 18.85
C ILE A 82 -1.46 11.22 18.23
N ILE A 83 -1.82 11.17 16.94
CA ILE A 83 -2.39 12.28 16.19
C ILE A 83 -3.90 12.33 16.44
N ILE A 84 -4.31 13.44 17.06
CA ILE A 84 -5.70 13.78 17.36
C ILE A 84 -6.26 14.61 16.19
N PRO A 85 -7.46 14.32 15.66
CA PRO A 85 -8.06 15.10 14.59
C PRO A 85 -8.35 16.54 15.01
N LYS A 86 -8.37 17.45 14.04
CA LYS A 86 -8.76 18.87 14.29
C LYS A 86 -10.24 19.01 14.64
N THR A 87 -11.06 18.02 14.28
CA THR A 87 -12.49 17.96 14.60
C THR A 87 -12.77 17.80 16.09
N TRP A 88 -11.79 17.33 16.87
CA TRP A 88 -11.91 17.17 18.31
C TRP A 88 -11.52 18.44 19.06
N LYS A 89 -12.13 18.65 20.24
CA LYS A 89 -11.88 19.83 21.08
C LYS A 89 -10.40 19.95 21.44
N LYS A 90 -9.86 21.15 21.29
CA LYS A 90 -8.50 21.46 21.66
C LYS A 90 -8.31 21.38 23.19
N LYS A 91 -7.25 20.70 23.64
CA LYS A 91 -6.88 20.61 25.06
C LYS A 91 -5.47 21.16 25.27
N ALA A 92 -5.19 21.69 26.46
CA ALA A 92 -3.90 22.32 26.79
C ALA A 92 -2.70 21.37 26.73
N ASN A 93 -2.93 20.07 26.94
CA ASN A 93 -1.89 19.04 26.91
C ASN A 93 -1.62 18.49 25.49
N TYR A 94 -2.32 18.99 24.46
CA TYR A 94 -2.05 18.59 23.07
C TYR A 94 -0.96 19.47 22.49
N SER A 95 0.09 18.81 21.97
CA SER A 95 1.19 19.49 21.27
C SER A 95 0.84 19.64 19.78
N ARG A 96 1.56 20.53 19.08
CA ARG A 96 1.47 20.63 17.61
C ARG A 96 2.25 19.51 16.95
N LEU A 97 1.77 19.06 15.79
CA LEU A 97 2.52 18.21 14.91
C LEU A 97 3.76 18.96 14.41
N LYS A 98 4.80 18.20 14.05
CA LYS A 98 5.92 18.71 13.24
C LYS A 98 5.77 18.20 11.82
N THR A 99 6.46 17.11 11.52
CA THR A 99 6.42 16.45 10.20
C THR A 99 5.46 15.27 10.16
N GLU A 100 4.91 14.88 11.31
CA GLU A 100 3.94 13.81 11.42
C GLU A 100 2.67 14.14 10.62
N SER A 101 2.02 13.15 10.04
CA SER A 101 0.76 13.30 9.32
C SER A 101 -0.02 12.00 9.34
N TYR A 102 -1.32 12.10 9.09
CA TYR A 102 -2.21 10.94 9.00
C TYR A 102 -1.74 9.94 7.92
N ASP A 103 -1.40 10.43 6.72
CA ASP A 103 -0.98 9.58 5.58
C ASP A 103 0.34 8.83 5.83
N LYS A 104 1.13 9.23 6.82
CA LYS A 104 2.41 8.60 7.18
C LYS A 104 2.38 7.91 8.53
N ALA A 105 1.19 7.78 9.12
CA ALA A 105 1.03 7.08 10.39
C ALA A 105 1.36 5.59 10.24
N ASP A 106 1.98 5.03 11.26
CA ASP A 106 2.30 3.60 11.34
C ASP A 106 1.07 2.78 11.69
N VAL A 107 0.17 3.37 12.47
CA VAL A 107 -1.10 2.77 12.89
C VAL A 107 -2.23 3.77 12.61
N ILE A 108 -3.29 3.31 11.97
CA ILE A 108 -4.49 4.08 11.66
C ILE A 108 -5.67 3.52 12.43
N ILE A 109 -6.36 4.40 13.16
CA ILE A 109 -7.63 4.08 13.83
C ILE A 109 -8.74 4.74 13.02
N ALA A 110 -9.52 3.96 12.30
CA ALA A 110 -10.58 4.42 11.42
C ALA A 110 -11.66 3.36 11.24
N ASP A 111 -12.90 3.77 10.94
CA ASP A 111 -13.95 2.85 10.55
C ASP A 111 -13.66 2.21 9.19
N SER A 112 -14.05 0.96 9.02
CA SER A 112 -13.87 0.23 7.76
C SER A 112 -14.79 0.71 6.62
N HIS A 113 -15.75 1.58 6.90
CA HIS A 113 -16.89 1.99 6.05
C HIS A 113 -17.83 0.84 5.64
N MET A 114 -17.54 -0.38 6.08
CA MET A 114 -18.46 -1.51 5.96
C MET A 114 -18.93 -1.94 7.35
N LYS A 115 -20.22 -2.20 7.50
CA LYS A 115 -20.79 -2.64 8.77
C LYS A 115 -20.19 -3.99 9.16
N HIS A 116 -19.87 -4.13 10.44
CA HIS A 116 -19.36 -5.39 11.03
C HIS A 116 -18.02 -5.90 10.52
N VAL A 117 -17.17 -5.04 9.91
CA VAL A 117 -15.80 -5.36 9.56
C VAL A 117 -14.86 -4.70 10.56
N ASP A 118 -14.57 -5.42 11.63
CA ASP A 118 -13.68 -4.94 12.70
C ASP A 118 -12.32 -5.66 12.72
N ASP A 119 -12.05 -6.46 11.72
CA ASP A 119 -10.80 -7.23 11.64
C ASP A 119 -9.58 -6.31 11.60
N PRO A 120 -8.63 -6.45 12.52
CA PRO A 120 -7.32 -5.83 12.39
C PRO A 120 -6.57 -6.37 11.17
N TYR A 121 -5.77 -5.50 10.53
CA TYR A 121 -4.90 -5.94 9.43
C TYR A 121 -3.73 -4.99 9.22
N THR A 122 -2.70 -5.50 8.59
CA THR A 122 -1.58 -4.72 8.06
C THR A 122 -1.65 -4.65 6.56
N LEU A 123 -1.60 -3.43 6.01
CA LEU A 123 -1.46 -3.26 4.56
C LEU A 123 -0.01 -3.52 4.16
N GLN A 124 0.21 -4.57 3.39
CA GLN A 124 1.53 -5.01 2.96
C GLN A 124 1.55 -5.18 1.44
N TYR A 125 2.42 -4.45 0.74
CA TYR A 125 2.54 -4.52 -0.72
C TYR A 125 3.57 -5.53 -1.18
N GLY A 126 4.67 -5.61 -0.45
CA GLY A 126 5.86 -6.33 -0.88
C GLY A 126 5.95 -7.76 -0.40
N GLY A 127 7.03 -8.42 -0.78
CA GLY A 127 7.33 -9.78 -0.37
C GLY A 127 7.99 -9.89 1.01
N CYS A 128 8.59 -11.05 1.25
CA CYS A 128 9.27 -11.34 2.50
C CYS A 128 10.34 -10.30 2.84
N LYS A 129 10.38 -9.85 4.10
CA LYS A 129 11.26 -8.79 4.62
C LYS A 129 10.95 -7.38 4.11
N GLU A 130 9.89 -7.20 3.35
CA GLU A 130 9.45 -5.89 2.95
C GLU A 130 8.43 -5.32 3.94
N LYS A 131 8.73 -4.15 4.47
CA LYS A 131 7.93 -3.47 5.48
C LYS A 131 6.53 -3.15 4.99
N GLY A 132 5.51 -3.34 5.86
CA GLY A 132 4.13 -2.91 5.61
C GLY A 132 3.98 -1.39 5.52
N GLN A 133 2.79 -0.95 5.11
CA GLN A 133 2.47 0.47 4.92
C GLN A 133 1.88 1.08 6.19
N TYR A 134 0.93 0.42 6.80
CA TYR A 134 0.30 0.78 8.07
C TYR A 134 -0.45 -0.42 8.67
N ILE A 135 -0.71 -0.34 9.98
CA ILE A 135 -1.61 -1.24 10.70
C ILE A 135 -2.96 -0.54 10.84
N HIS A 136 -4.06 -1.22 10.57
CA HIS A 136 -5.42 -0.69 10.70
C HIS A 136 -6.18 -1.34 11.85
N PHE A 137 -6.78 -0.50 12.69
CA PHE A 137 -7.74 -0.91 13.71
C PHE A 137 -9.01 -0.08 13.60
N THR A 138 -10.18 -0.71 13.83
CA THR A 138 -11.41 0.05 13.96
C THR A 138 -11.60 0.59 15.40
N PRO A 139 -12.32 1.70 15.59
CA PRO A 139 -12.69 2.16 16.93
C PRO A 139 -13.44 1.07 17.71
N ASN A 140 -14.32 0.31 17.06
CA ASN A 140 -15.06 -0.78 17.69
C ASN A 140 -14.13 -1.90 18.18
N PHE A 141 -13.10 -2.28 17.41
CA PHE A 141 -12.10 -3.25 17.87
C PHE A 141 -11.42 -2.81 19.17
N ILE A 142 -11.08 -1.52 19.26
CA ILE A 142 -10.39 -0.97 20.45
C ILE A 142 -11.34 -0.93 21.66
N LEU A 143 -12.60 -0.55 21.46
CA LEU A 143 -13.57 -0.28 22.53
C LEU A 143 -14.34 -1.51 23.00
N ASN A 144 -14.62 -2.44 22.12
CA ASN A 144 -15.44 -3.61 22.40
C ASN A 144 -14.60 -4.77 22.94
N ASP A 145 -14.82 -5.11 24.21
CA ASP A 145 -14.07 -6.20 24.85
C ASP A 145 -14.54 -7.60 24.40
N ASN A 146 -15.76 -7.73 23.88
CA ASN A 146 -16.25 -8.99 23.33
C ASN A 146 -15.41 -9.46 22.12
N LEU A 147 -14.73 -8.53 21.41
CA LEU A 147 -13.84 -8.89 20.32
C LEU A 147 -12.54 -9.57 20.80
N THR A 148 -12.21 -9.45 22.09
CA THR A 148 -11.14 -10.24 22.71
C THR A 148 -11.45 -11.74 22.72
N GLU A 149 -12.73 -12.12 22.76
CA GLU A 149 -13.15 -13.53 22.70
C GLU A 149 -12.89 -14.18 21.34
N VAL A 150 -12.81 -13.40 20.27
CA VAL A 150 -12.66 -13.91 18.91
C VAL A 150 -11.28 -13.64 18.29
N TYR A 151 -10.59 -12.59 18.72
CA TYR A 151 -9.24 -12.26 18.20
C TYR A 151 -8.13 -12.51 19.23
N GLY A 152 -8.47 -12.67 20.51
CA GLY A 152 -7.51 -12.75 21.62
C GLY A 152 -7.16 -11.37 22.19
N GLU A 153 -6.19 -11.34 23.10
CA GLU A 153 -5.71 -10.14 23.76
C GLU A 153 -5.23 -9.08 22.77
N LYS A 154 -5.79 -7.85 22.87
CA LYS A 154 -5.52 -6.75 21.92
C LYS A 154 -4.04 -6.42 21.77
N GLY A 155 -3.24 -6.57 22.82
CA GLY A 155 -1.79 -6.40 22.76
C GLY A 155 -1.08 -7.47 21.91
N ARG A 156 -1.55 -8.72 21.96
CA ARG A 156 -1.03 -9.80 21.10
C ARG A 156 -1.42 -9.62 19.65
N VAL A 157 -2.66 -9.20 19.40
CA VAL A 157 -3.10 -8.81 18.05
C VAL A 157 -2.22 -7.68 17.49
N PHE A 158 -1.89 -6.68 18.32
CA PHE A 158 -0.98 -5.62 17.90
C PHE A 158 0.42 -6.15 17.55
N VAL A 159 0.97 -7.10 18.30
CA VAL A 159 2.29 -7.69 18.00
C VAL A 159 2.25 -8.53 16.73
N HIS A 160 1.16 -9.27 16.48
CA HIS A 160 0.94 -9.99 15.23
C HIS A 160 0.99 -9.03 14.02
N GLU A 161 0.18 -7.96 14.06
CA GLU A 161 0.15 -6.96 12.99
C GLU A 161 1.47 -6.18 12.88
N TRP A 162 2.15 -5.94 14.00
CA TRP A 162 3.47 -5.35 14.02
C TRP A 162 4.51 -6.18 13.31
N ALA A 163 4.43 -7.50 13.40
CA ALA A 163 5.35 -8.40 12.72
C ALA A 163 5.22 -8.30 11.19
N HIS A 164 3.99 -8.28 10.67
CA HIS A 164 3.74 -7.96 9.26
C HIS A 164 4.30 -6.60 8.88
N TYR A 165 3.96 -5.58 9.68
CA TYR A 165 4.34 -4.20 9.43
C TYR A 165 5.84 -3.99 9.44
N ARG A 166 6.53 -4.48 10.49
CA ARG A 166 7.95 -4.14 10.73
C ARG A 166 8.92 -5.04 9.99
N TRP A 167 8.63 -6.34 9.95
CA TRP A 167 9.58 -7.34 9.43
C TRP A 167 9.13 -8.00 8.14
N GLY A 168 7.94 -7.70 7.64
CA GLY A 168 7.44 -8.24 6.38
C GLY A 168 7.30 -9.77 6.40
N VAL A 169 6.89 -10.31 7.55
CA VAL A 169 6.51 -11.72 7.68
C VAL A 169 5.05 -11.91 7.29
N PHE A 170 4.61 -13.14 7.07
CA PHE A 170 3.27 -13.50 6.66
C PHE A 170 2.61 -14.45 7.65
N ASP A 171 1.28 -14.64 7.47
CA ASP A 171 0.51 -15.58 8.27
C ASP A 171 1.00 -17.00 8.07
N GLU A 172 1.07 -17.73 9.19
CA GLU A 172 1.39 -19.16 9.24
C GLU A 172 0.14 -20.03 9.19
N TYR A 173 -1.01 -19.48 8.76
CA TYR A 173 -2.24 -20.18 8.44
C TYR A 173 -2.67 -19.85 6.99
N SER A 174 -3.66 -20.58 6.51
CA SER A 174 -4.29 -20.31 5.21
C SER A 174 -5.81 -20.33 5.36
N SER A 175 -6.46 -19.20 5.10
CA SER A 175 -7.92 -19.13 5.07
C SER A 175 -8.53 -19.84 3.86
N ASP A 176 -7.80 -19.91 2.75
CA ASP A 176 -8.23 -20.59 1.52
C ASP A 176 -8.03 -22.10 1.60
N MET A 177 -6.99 -22.57 2.32
CA MET A 177 -6.67 -23.99 2.55
C MET A 177 -6.39 -24.21 4.05
N PRO A 178 -7.43 -24.23 4.89
CA PRO A 178 -7.26 -24.38 6.34
C PRO A 178 -6.74 -25.75 6.76
N PHE A 179 -6.85 -26.74 5.87
CA PHE A 179 -6.36 -28.11 6.07
C PHE A 179 -5.54 -28.55 4.88
N TYR A 180 -4.59 -29.43 5.14
CA TYR A 180 -3.80 -30.12 4.12
C TYR A 180 -3.56 -31.59 4.54
N VAL A 181 -3.13 -32.45 3.64
CA VAL A 181 -2.82 -33.84 3.96
C VAL A 181 -1.35 -33.96 4.32
N SER A 182 -1.05 -34.46 5.50
CA SER A 182 0.31 -34.84 5.95
C SER A 182 0.26 -36.23 6.54
N ARG A 183 1.18 -37.09 6.15
CA ARG A 183 1.37 -38.42 6.72
C ARG A 183 0.07 -39.16 7.06
N ASN A 184 -0.84 -39.33 6.11
CA ASN A 184 -2.08 -40.11 6.29
C ASN A 184 -3.16 -39.44 7.16
N SER A 185 -3.06 -38.15 7.42
CA SER A 185 -4.08 -37.39 8.14
C SER A 185 -4.32 -36.04 7.51
N GLY A 186 -5.56 -35.53 7.64
CA GLY A 186 -5.85 -34.15 7.38
C GLY A 186 -5.39 -33.31 8.56
N GLU A 187 -4.36 -32.48 8.34
CA GLU A 187 -3.81 -31.58 9.36
C GLU A 187 -4.25 -30.14 9.12
N ALA A 188 -4.39 -29.38 10.21
CA ALA A 188 -4.53 -27.95 10.13
C ALA A 188 -3.16 -27.29 9.90
N THR A 189 -3.17 -26.12 9.29
CA THR A 189 -1.94 -25.41 8.91
C THR A 189 -1.16 -24.84 10.10
N GLY A 190 -1.53 -25.11 11.35
CA GLY A 190 -0.89 -24.48 12.51
C GLY A 190 -0.83 -25.36 13.76
N VAL A 191 -1.54 -24.99 14.83
CA VAL A 191 -1.46 -25.57 16.17
C VAL A 191 -2.32 -26.81 16.35
N THR A 192 -2.12 -27.55 17.44
CA THR A 192 -2.97 -28.71 17.77
C THR A 192 -4.39 -28.30 18.15
N GLY A 193 -5.37 -29.06 17.66
CA GLY A 193 -6.79 -28.84 17.95
C GLY A 193 -7.65 -29.85 17.22
N ILE A 194 -8.92 -29.55 17.03
CA ILE A 194 -9.89 -30.45 16.41
C ILE A 194 -10.62 -29.79 15.24
N PRO A 195 -10.89 -30.55 14.15
CA PRO A 195 -11.73 -30.07 13.05
C PRO A 195 -13.21 -30.19 13.44
N ILE A 196 -13.92 -29.07 13.45
CA ILE A 196 -15.33 -28.98 13.86
C ILE A 196 -16.15 -28.33 12.74
N PHE A 197 -17.33 -28.87 12.49
CA PHE A 197 -18.37 -28.28 11.66
C PHE A 197 -19.47 -27.72 12.55
N GLN A 198 -19.85 -26.46 12.35
CA GLN A 198 -20.95 -25.85 13.05
C GLN A 198 -22.23 -26.08 12.25
N ASP A 199 -23.03 -27.05 12.69
CA ASP A 199 -24.31 -27.36 12.07
C ASP A 199 -25.40 -26.45 12.63
N CYS A 200 -25.89 -25.52 11.81
CA CYS A 200 -26.86 -24.50 12.24
C CYS A 200 -28.23 -24.80 11.65
N ASN A 201 -29.18 -25.23 12.49
CA ASN A 201 -30.58 -25.41 12.15
C ASN A 201 -31.42 -24.35 12.84
N ARG A 202 -32.02 -23.44 12.02
CA ARG A 202 -32.87 -22.33 12.46
C ARG A 202 -32.27 -21.50 13.60
N ASP A 203 -31.83 -21.13 14.32
CA ASP A 203 -31.29 -20.37 15.45
C ASP A 203 -30.43 -21.19 16.47
N LYS A 204 -30.27 -22.49 16.24
CA LYS A 204 -29.40 -23.31 17.08
C LYS A 204 -28.25 -23.85 16.22
N CYS A 205 -27.05 -23.55 16.66
CA CYS A 205 -25.82 -24.09 16.08
C CYS A 205 -25.23 -25.11 17.06
N GLU A 206 -25.06 -26.35 16.62
CA GLU A 206 -24.42 -27.40 17.39
C GLU A 206 -23.10 -27.82 16.72
N PRO A 207 -22.03 -27.94 17.49
CA PRO A 207 -20.76 -28.40 16.92
C PRO A 207 -20.79 -29.93 16.71
N ARG A 208 -20.31 -30.38 15.56
CA ARG A 208 -20.05 -31.77 15.25
C ARG A 208 -18.69 -31.99 14.63
N SER A 209 -18.16 -33.19 14.65
CA SER A 209 -16.95 -33.53 13.90
C SER A 209 -17.16 -33.32 12.41
N CYS A 210 -16.13 -32.81 11.73
CA CYS A 210 -16.14 -32.69 10.29
C CYS A 210 -16.20 -34.04 9.59
N ARG A 211 -16.90 -34.07 8.46
CA ARG A 211 -16.90 -35.21 7.55
C ARG A 211 -15.84 -35.02 6.47
N TYR A 212 -15.35 -36.10 5.95
CA TYR A 212 -14.47 -36.02 4.77
C TYR A 212 -15.32 -35.86 3.50
N ASP A 213 -14.90 -34.94 2.62
CA ASP A 213 -15.41 -34.74 1.27
C ASP A 213 -14.23 -34.94 0.30
N GLY A 214 -14.15 -36.14 -0.27
CA GLY A 214 -12.96 -36.59 -0.99
C GLY A 214 -11.77 -36.83 -0.05
N GLN A 215 -10.67 -36.12 -0.28
CA GLN A 215 -9.42 -36.31 0.46
C GLN A 215 -9.26 -35.33 1.66
N LEU A 216 -10.10 -34.31 1.77
CA LEU A 216 -10.08 -33.32 2.84
C LEU A 216 -11.44 -33.21 3.52
N TYR A 217 -11.54 -32.34 4.51
CA TYR A 217 -12.79 -32.08 5.20
C TYR A 217 -13.81 -31.28 4.35
N GLU A 218 -15.07 -31.50 4.63
CA GLU A 218 -16.19 -30.81 3.99
C GLU A 218 -16.05 -29.29 4.08
N LYS A 219 -16.57 -28.61 3.06
CA LYS A 219 -16.57 -27.14 2.99
C LYS A 219 -17.33 -26.55 4.20
N GLY A 220 -16.67 -25.65 4.93
CA GLY A 220 -17.20 -25.03 6.16
C GLY A 220 -16.71 -25.70 7.44
N CYS A 221 -15.91 -26.77 7.35
CA CYS A 221 -15.16 -27.28 8.45
C CYS A 221 -14.16 -26.22 8.96
N VAL A 222 -14.14 -25.96 10.24
CA VAL A 222 -13.22 -25.02 10.89
C VAL A 222 -12.34 -25.75 11.91
N PHE A 223 -11.17 -25.20 12.13
CA PHE A 223 -10.23 -25.73 13.12
C PHE A 223 -10.41 -24.97 14.43
N ILE A 224 -10.55 -25.72 15.55
CA ILE A 224 -10.67 -25.17 16.89
C ILE A 224 -9.43 -25.55 17.71
N PRO A 225 -8.64 -24.56 18.17
CA PRO A 225 -7.45 -24.81 18.96
C PRO A 225 -7.78 -25.24 20.40
N ASP A 226 -6.90 -26.03 20.99
CA ASP A 226 -6.89 -26.25 22.44
C ASP A 226 -6.13 -25.10 23.11
N ILE A 227 -6.78 -24.34 24.00
CA ILE A 227 -6.13 -23.17 24.61
C ILE A 227 -5.12 -23.51 25.70
N ARG A 228 -5.14 -24.73 26.22
CA ARG A 228 -4.21 -25.24 27.27
C ARG A 228 -3.07 -26.06 26.71
N GLN A 229 -2.72 -25.85 25.46
CA GLN A 229 -1.57 -26.54 24.87
C GLN A 229 -0.26 -25.84 25.22
N ASN A 230 0.80 -26.62 25.42
CA ASN A 230 2.17 -26.15 25.68
C ASN A 230 2.98 -25.92 24.39
N ILE A 231 2.32 -25.60 23.30
CA ILE A 231 2.98 -25.29 22.04
C ILE A 231 3.40 -23.82 22.05
N SER A 232 4.66 -23.55 21.75
CA SER A 232 5.22 -22.19 21.70
C SER A 232 5.05 -21.50 20.34
N CYS A 233 4.47 -22.13 19.34
CA CYS A 233 4.34 -21.66 17.97
C CYS A 233 2.86 -21.72 17.53
N SER A 234 2.21 -20.75 16.88
CA SER A 234 2.75 -19.51 16.36
C SER A 234 1.82 -18.33 16.67
N VAL A 235 2.37 -17.18 17.03
CA VAL A 235 1.59 -15.94 17.12
C VAL A 235 1.08 -15.50 15.74
N MET A 236 1.78 -15.84 14.66
CA MET A 236 1.37 -15.56 13.28
C MET A 236 0.31 -16.55 12.75
N TYR A 237 -0.08 -17.55 13.55
CA TYR A 237 -1.25 -18.38 13.28
C TYR A 237 -2.42 -18.01 14.19
N SER A 238 -2.22 -18.06 15.50
CA SER A 238 -3.30 -17.83 16.47
C SER A 238 -2.79 -17.04 17.67
N GLN A 239 -2.82 -15.74 17.57
CA GLN A 239 -2.52 -14.81 18.64
C GLN A 239 -3.47 -14.97 19.87
N TYR A 240 -4.57 -15.71 19.68
CA TYR A 240 -5.54 -16.04 20.72
C TYR A 240 -4.94 -16.92 21.83
N ILE A 241 -4.01 -17.81 21.51
CA ILE A 241 -3.42 -18.75 22.45
C ILE A 241 -2.35 -18.05 23.31
N PRO A 242 -2.46 -18.06 24.65
CA PRO A 242 -1.55 -17.30 25.52
C PRO A 242 -0.08 -17.72 25.47
N SER A 243 0.21 -18.98 25.16
CA SER A 243 1.56 -19.56 25.20
C SER A 243 2.37 -19.38 23.90
N VAL A 244 1.75 -18.86 22.83
CA VAL A 244 2.44 -18.79 21.53
C VAL A 244 3.43 -17.63 21.43
N GLU A 245 4.52 -17.89 20.73
CA GLU A 245 5.61 -16.98 20.37
C GLU A 245 5.81 -16.99 18.84
N PHE A 246 6.84 -16.32 18.34
CA PHE A 246 7.28 -16.48 16.95
C PHE A 246 7.92 -17.85 16.74
N CYS A 247 7.46 -18.60 15.72
CA CYS A 247 8.06 -19.89 15.39
C CYS A 247 9.55 -19.77 15.05
N ASP A 248 10.35 -20.63 15.64
CA ASP A 248 11.75 -20.81 15.23
C ASP A 248 11.89 -21.98 14.23
N LYS A 249 13.11 -22.25 13.78
CA LYS A 249 13.42 -23.30 12.81
C LYS A 249 12.94 -24.70 13.24
N ASN A 250 12.86 -24.96 14.54
CA ASN A 250 12.52 -26.30 15.07
C ASN A 250 11.02 -26.48 15.29
N THR A 251 10.29 -25.37 15.50
CA THR A 251 8.86 -25.36 15.80
C THR A 251 8.01 -24.95 14.59
N HIS A 252 8.62 -24.46 13.52
CA HIS A 252 7.94 -24.04 12.31
C HIS A 252 7.47 -25.20 11.44
N ASN A 253 6.20 -25.17 11.03
CA ASN A 253 5.63 -26.13 10.08
C ASN A 253 5.95 -25.72 8.64
N SER A 254 7.06 -26.19 8.11
CA SER A 254 7.51 -25.86 6.76
C SER A 254 6.75 -26.59 5.64
N GLU A 255 5.87 -27.55 5.97
CA GLU A 255 5.04 -28.32 5.01
C GLU A 255 3.71 -27.61 4.72
N ALA A 256 3.20 -26.85 5.68
CA ALA A 256 1.89 -26.19 5.57
C ALA A 256 1.81 -25.21 4.38
N PRO A 257 0.71 -25.23 3.59
CA PRO A 257 0.54 -24.37 2.43
C PRO A 257 0.10 -22.95 2.81
N ASN A 258 0.85 -22.29 3.69
CA ASN A 258 0.59 -20.94 4.16
C ASN A 258 1.44 -19.88 3.40
N MET A 259 1.11 -18.60 3.59
CA MET A 259 1.80 -17.50 2.90
C MET A 259 3.26 -17.33 3.36
N GLN A 260 3.55 -17.57 4.65
CA GLN A 260 4.90 -17.50 5.17
C GLN A 260 5.82 -18.47 4.42
N ASN A 261 5.39 -19.71 4.23
CA ASN A 261 6.16 -20.72 3.49
C ASN A 261 6.32 -20.37 2.00
N LYS A 262 5.25 -19.90 1.36
CA LYS A 262 5.24 -19.55 -0.07
C LYS A 262 6.18 -18.38 -0.38
N ILE A 263 6.11 -17.32 0.41
CA ILE A 263 6.78 -16.04 0.11
C ILE A 263 8.14 -15.95 0.77
N CYS A 264 8.33 -16.53 1.98
CA CYS A 264 9.58 -16.50 2.74
C CYS A 264 10.44 -17.76 2.57
N ASN A 265 10.25 -18.53 1.48
CA ASN A 265 11.08 -19.71 1.18
C ASN A 265 11.14 -20.73 2.34
N HIS A 266 9.98 -21.04 2.93
CA HIS A 266 9.83 -21.95 4.07
C HIS A 266 10.66 -21.57 5.32
N LYS A 267 11.06 -20.31 5.46
CA LYS A 267 11.68 -19.79 6.68
C LYS A 267 10.63 -19.55 7.75
N SER A 268 10.96 -19.88 8.98
CA SER A 268 10.14 -19.49 10.13
C SER A 268 10.11 -17.96 10.30
N THR A 269 9.09 -17.45 10.98
CA THR A 269 8.99 -16.01 11.27
C THR A 269 10.18 -15.50 12.07
N TRP A 270 10.68 -16.31 13.03
CA TRP A 270 11.85 -15.92 13.81
C TRP A 270 13.14 -15.88 12.97
N GLU A 271 13.34 -16.79 12.01
CA GLU A 271 14.48 -16.71 11.09
C GLU A 271 14.45 -15.42 10.28
N VAL A 272 13.29 -14.98 9.81
CA VAL A 272 13.14 -13.71 9.09
C VAL A 272 13.45 -12.51 9.98
N ILE A 273 12.97 -12.52 11.25
CA ILE A 273 13.24 -11.47 12.23
C ILE A 273 14.74 -11.39 12.53
N MET A 274 15.42 -12.52 12.71
CA MET A 274 16.88 -12.59 12.96
C MET A 274 17.71 -12.02 11.80
N GLU A 275 17.21 -12.06 10.59
CA GLU A 275 17.88 -11.52 9.41
C GLU A 275 17.61 -10.01 9.22
N SER A 276 16.80 -9.38 10.09
CA SER A 276 16.47 -7.95 10.00
C SER A 276 17.57 -7.06 10.55
N ASP A 277 17.63 -5.83 10.05
CA ASP A 277 18.52 -4.80 10.59
C ASP A 277 18.25 -4.51 12.09
N ASP A 278 16.99 -4.63 12.52
CA ASP A 278 16.63 -4.45 13.92
C ASP A 278 17.32 -5.48 14.81
N PHE A 279 17.35 -6.73 14.38
CA PHE A 279 17.99 -7.80 15.15
C PHE A 279 19.51 -7.61 15.21
N CYS A 280 20.14 -7.25 14.08
CA CYS A 280 21.57 -6.99 14.00
C CYS A 280 22.00 -5.80 14.90
N ASN A 281 21.12 -4.82 15.08
CA ASN A 281 21.37 -3.62 15.88
C ASN A 281 20.83 -3.71 17.32
N SER A 282 20.46 -4.88 17.80
CA SER A 282 19.90 -5.12 19.14
C SER A 282 20.69 -6.16 19.93
N ALA A 283 20.55 -6.14 21.24
CA ALA A 283 21.11 -7.14 22.14
C ALA A 283 20.03 -7.67 23.09
N VAL A 284 20.21 -8.87 23.62
CA VAL A 284 19.34 -9.40 24.67
C VAL A 284 19.48 -8.56 25.93
N VAL A 285 18.37 -8.17 26.53
CA VAL A 285 18.33 -7.43 27.79
C VAL A 285 18.01 -8.40 28.92
N ASN A 286 18.84 -8.42 29.92
CA ASN A 286 18.68 -9.38 31.04
C ASN A 286 17.75 -8.81 32.13
N THR A 287 16.49 -8.53 31.77
CA THR A 287 15.41 -8.08 32.65
C THR A 287 14.14 -8.87 32.34
N SER A 288 13.27 -9.05 33.34
CA SER A 288 11.97 -9.73 33.17
C SER A 288 10.88 -8.86 32.55
N ALA A 289 11.14 -7.57 32.38
CA ALA A 289 10.23 -6.59 31.79
C ALA A 289 11.01 -5.60 30.91
N PRO A 290 10.35 -4.86 29.99
CA PRO A 290 11.00 -3.82 29.21
C PRO A 290 11.78 -2.82 30.08
N PRO A 291 12.97 -2.38 29.66
CA PRO A 291 13.83 -1.48 30.46
C PRO A 291 13.23 -0.11 30.76
N SER A 292 12.21 0.29 30.05
CA SER A 292 11.47 1.54 30.27
C SER A 292 10.01 1.39 29.93
N GLU A 293 9.14 2.11 30.64
CA GLU A 293 7.73 2.19 30.28
C GLU A 293 7.53 2.94 28.95
N THR A 294 6.48 2.55 28.23
CA THR A 294 6.07 3.25 27.00
C THR A 294 5.54 4.65 27.32
N THR A 295 6.13 5.66 26.71
CA THR A 295 5.71 7.07 26.86
C THR A 295 4.80 7.49 25.71
N PHE A 296 3.80 8.34 26.01
CA PHE A 296 2.82 8.81 25.02
C PHE A 296 2.83 10.32 24.89
N ARG A 297 2.76 10.81 23.66
CA ARG A 297 2.61 12.23 23.34
C ARG A 297 1.37 12.41 22.48
N LEU A 298 0.49 13.34 22.89
CA LEU A 298 -0.72 13.68 22.14
C LEU A 298 -0.44 14.88 21.25
N LEU A 299 -0.63 14.71 19.96
CA LEU A 299 -0.42 15.74 18.94
C LEU A 299 -1.77 16.06 18.30
N GLN A 300 -2.11 17.33 18.12
CA GLN A 300 -3.36 17.69 17.45
C GLN A 300 -3.10 18.36 16.11
N THR A 301 -3.81 17.88 15.08
CA THR A 301 -3.83 18.48 13.74
C THR A 301 -4.36 19.91 13.82
N GLN A 302 -3.70 20.85 13.13
CA GLN A 302 -4.07 22.26 13.04
C GLN A 302 -4.58 22.55 11.63
N ASP A 303 -5.17 23.74 11.44
CA ASP A 303 -5.47 24.24 10.10
C ASP A 303 -4.18 24.28 9.27
N ARG A 304 -4.31 23.87 8.04
CA ARG A 304 -3.19 23.81 7.09
C ARG A 304 -2.62 25.20 6.83
N ALA A 305 -1.30 25.35 6.92
CA ALA A 305 -0.60 26.60 6.61
C ALA A 305 0.47 26.33 5.55
N VAL A 306 0.33 26.94 4.39
CA VAL A 306 1.14 26.70 3.19
C VAL A 306 1.80 27.99 2.72
N ALA A 307 3.13 27.96 2.54
CA ALA A 307 3.83 29.00 1.78
C ALA A 307 4.17 28.47 0.40
N LEU A 308 3.62 29.09 -0.65
CA LEU A 308 4.06 28.88 -2.02
C LEU A 308 5.36 29.64 -2.26
N VAL A 309 6.46 28.94 -2.49
CA VAL A 309 7.80 29.53 -2.72
C VAL A 309 8.16 29.29 -4.18
N LEU A 310 8.03 30.36 -4.99
CA LEU A 310 7.99 30.29 -6.44
C LEU A 310 9.25 30.93 -7.04
N ASP A 311 9.95 30.18 -7.86
CA ASP A 311 11.12 30.64 -8.60
C ASP A 311 10.73 31.61 -9.72
N VAL A 312 11.36 32.79 -9.70
CA VAL A 312 11.24 33.82 -10.75
C VAL A 312 12.60 34.19 -11.32
N SER A 313 13.57 33.31 -11.24
CA SER A 313 14.90 33.50 -11.84
C SER A 313 14.84 33.62 -13.36
N GLY A 314 15.90 34.10 -13.98
CA GLY A 314 15.98 34.32 -15.43
C GLY A 314 15.78 33.06 -16.27
N SER A 315 16.14 31.87 -15.77
CA SER A 315 15.91 30.55 -16.39
C SER A 315 14.42 30.24 -16.57
N MET A 316 13.55 30.76 -15.69
CA MET A 316 12.10 30.61 -15.77
C MET A 316 11.47 31.42 -16.92
N SER A 317 12.16 32.44 -17.45
CA SER A 317 11.68 33.32 -18.53
C SER A 317 11.97 32.83 -19.94
N MET A 318 12.77 31.76 -20.13
CA MET A 318 13.24 31.32 -21.45
C MET A 318 12.10 31.21 -22.46
N LYS A 319 12.21 32.00 -23.54
CA LYS A 319 11.18 32.18 -24.58
C LYS A 319 10.67 30.88 -25.22
N LYS A 320 11.50 29.81 -25.28
CA LYS A 320 11.11 28.49 -25.82
C LYS A 320 10.41 27.58 -24.82
N LYS A 321 10.60 27.74 -23.51
CA LYS A 321 10.13 26.78 -22.50
C LYS A 321 8.93 27.28 -21.68
N LYS A 322 8.55 28.54 -21.74
CA LYS A 322 7.37 29.17 -21.07
C LYS A 322 7.14 28.71 -19.61
N ARG A 323 8.23 28.43 -18.86
CA ARG A 323 8.15 27.82 -17.51
C ARG A 323 7.34 28.64 -16.51
N LEU A 324 7.55 29.97 -16.49
CA LEU A 324 6.80 30.88 -15.62
C LEU A 324 5.29 30.85 -15.90
N LEU A 325 4.90 30.75 -17.18
CA LEU A 325 3.48 30.65 -17.57
C LEU A 325 2.83 29.37 -17.02
N HIS A 326 3.52 28.22 -17.17
CA HIS A 326 3.05 26.95 -16.64
C HIS A 326 2.98 26.96 -15.10
N LEU A 327 3.99 27.58 -14.44
CA LEU A 327 3.98 27.77 -12.98
C LEU A 327 2.72 28.52 -12.55
N ARG A 328 2.43 29.66 -13.20
CA ARG A 328 1.27 30.48 -12.87
C ARG A 328 -0.04 29.73 -13.06
N SER A 329 -0.17 29.01 -14.17
CA SER A 329 -1.36 28.20 -14.45
C SER A 329 -1.58 27.16 -13.38
N ALA A 330 -0.56 26.39 -13.03
CA ALA A 330 -0.67 25.31 -12.06
C ALA A 330 -0.87 25.84 -10.62
N ALA A 331 -0.14 26.89 -10.22
CA ALA A 331 -0.35 27.53 -8.94
C ALA A 331 -1.75 28.18 -8.84
N GLY A 332 -2.26 28.73 -9.95
CA GLY A 332 -3.63 29.23 -10.03
C GLY A 332 -4.68 28.14 -9.81
N VAL A 333 -4.53 26.98 -10.45
CA VAL A 333 -5.40 25.81 -10.22
C VAL A 333 -5.30 25.33 -8.77
N PHE A 334 -4.10 25.26 -8.19
CA PHE A 334 -3.90 24.89 -6.80
C PHE A 334 -4.67 25.82 -5.84
N LEU A 335 -4.55 27.12 -6.04
CA LEU A 335 -5.20 28.14 -5.19
C LEU A 335 -6.73 28.17 -5.35
N LEU A 336 -7.25 27.92 -6.56
CA LEU A 336 -8.68 28.01 -6.83
C LEU A 336 -9.44 26.72 -6.51
N HIS A 337 -8.83 25.55 -6.78
CA HIS A 337 -9.57 24.30 -6.80
C HIS A 337 -9.00 23.19 -5.91
N ILE A 338 -7.68 23.19 -5.66
CA ILE A 338 -7.04 22.06 -4.94
C ILE A 338 -7.01 22.30 -3.44
N ILE A 339 -6.47 23.47 -3.00
CA ILE A 339 -6.35 23.76 -1.58
C ILE A 339 -7.72 23.96 -0.93
N GLU A 340 -7.91 23.38 0.23
CA GLU A 340 -9.18 23.40 0.97
C GLU A 340 -9.50 24.77 1.59
N ILE A 341 -10.77 25.03 1.81
CA ILE A 341 -11.25 26.20 2.56
C ILE A 341 -10.81 26.07 4.02
N GLY A 342 -10.46 27.18 4.65
CA GLY A 342 -9.92 27.21 6.02
C GLY A 342 -8.39 27.18 6.07
N SER A 343 -7.72 26.74 5.00
CA SER A 343 -6.25 26.75 4.92
C SER A 343 -5.69 28.17 4.91
N TRP A 344 -4.52 28.34 5.50
CA TRP A 344 -3.73 29.57 5.44
C TRP A 344 -2.73 29.50 4.30
N VAL A 345 -2.70 30.47 3.42
CA VAL A 345 -1.80 30.49 2.25
C VAL A 345 -1.09 31.84 2.14
N GLY A 346 0.21 31.79 1.87
CA GLY A 346 1.02 32.96 1.52
C GLY A 346 1.88 32.66 0.30
N ILE A 347 2.36 33.72 -0.36
CA ILE A 347 3.16 33.61 -1.59
C ILE A 347 4.47 34.35 -1.42
N VAL A 348 5.56 33.64 -1.66
CA VAL A 348 6.92 34.15 -1.75
C VAL A 348 7.46 33.90 -3.15
N THR A 349 8.14 34.84 -3.73
CA THR A 349 8.93 34.66 -4.94
C THR A 349 10.42 34.83 -4.63
N PHE A 350 11.26 34.11 -5.34
CA PHE A 350 12.71 34.23 -5.19
C PHE A 350 13.44 34.22 -6.54
N HIS A 351 14.53 34.95 -6.57
CA HIS A 351 15.57 34.93 -7.60
C HIS A 351 16.94 35.03 -6.89
N SER A 352 17.72 36.08 -7.06
CA SER A 352 18.94 36.35 -6.27
C SER A 352 18.60 36.63 -4.80
N ASP A 353 17.42 37.14 -4.50
CA ASP A 353 16.85 37.40 -3.19
C ASP A 353 15.37 36.94 -3.17
N ALA A 354 14.75 36.96 -1.99
CA ALA A 354 13.37 36.54 -1.83
C ALA A 354 12.44 37.67 -1.35
N SER A 355 11.26 37.75 -1.97
CA SER A 355 10.25 38.77 -1.65
C SER A 355 8.87 38.15 -1.38
N GLU A 356 8.17 38.70 -0.39
CA GLU A 356 6.78 38.40 -0.11
C GLU A 356 5.87 39.06 -1.15
N LYS A 357 4.98 38.28 -1.77
CA LYS A 357 3.96 38.74 -2.72
C LYS A 357 2.58 38.74 -2.13
N ALA A 358 2.29 37.83 -1.22
CA ALA A 358 1.09 37.80 -0.42
C ALA A 358 1.41 37.34 1.00
N PRO A 359 0.95 38.06 2.05
CA PRO A 359 1.06 37.63 3.43
C PRO A 359 0.26 36.33 3.65
N LEU A 360 0.60 35.59 4.72
CA LEU A 360 -0.16 34.40 5.10
C LEU A 360 -1.60 34.82 5.50
N GLN A 361 -2.58 34.43 4.71
CA GLN A 361 -4.00 34.74 4.90
C GLN A 361 -4.86 33.48 4.79
N GLN A 362 -5.98 33.47 5.52
CA GLN A 362 -6.89 32.32 5.50
C GLN A 362 -7.80 32.37 4.27
N ILE A 363 -7.98 31.23 3.62
CA ILE A 363 -8.93 31.07 2.53
C ILE A 363 -10.33 30.86 3.12
N THR A 364 -11.13 31.92 3.14
CA THR A 364 -12.49 31.93 3.68
C THR A 364 -13.57 32.00 2.60
N SER A 365 -13.19 32.34 1.38
CA SER A 365 -14.10 32.53 0.27
C SER A 365 -13.39 32.46 -1.08
N GLU A 366 -14.17 32.36 -2.16
CA GLU A 366 -13.65 32.42 -3.52
C GLU A 366 -12.94 33.78 -3.80
N ALA A 367 -13.45 34.87 -3.25
CA ALA A 367 -12.80 36.18 -3.38
C ALA A 367 -11.39 36.21 -2.74
N ALA A 368 -11.19 35.48 -1.62
CA ALA A 368 -9.87 35.35 -1.01
C ALA A 368 -8.92 34.54 -1.91
N ARG A 369 -9.41 33.49 -2.59
CA ARG A 369 -8.64 32.72 -3.57
C ARG A 369 -8.19 33.56 -4.75
N GLN A 370 -9.12 34.37 -5.32
CA GLN A 370 -8.85 35.26 -6.45
C GLN A 370 -7.79 36.32 -6.10
N LYS A 371 -7.82 36.90 -4.89
CA LYS A 371 -6.77 37.80 -4.42
C LYS A 371 -5.38 37.15 -4.44
N LEU A 372 -5.26 35.91 -3.98
CA LEU A 372 -4.00 35.19 -4.02
C LEU A 372 -3.53 34.92 -5.46
N VAL A 373 -4.43 34.56 -6.37
CA VAL A 373 -4.10 34.35 -7.80
C VAL A 373 -3.57 35.65 -8.45
N GLN A 374 -4.09 36.79 -8.09
CA GLN A 374 -3.59 38.08 -8.58
C GLN A 374 -2.14 38.39 -8.16
N CYS A 375 -1.71 37.83 -7.01
CA CYS A 375 -0.34 37.98 -6.50
C CYS A 375 0.69 37.03 -7.18
N LEU A 376 0.25 36.13 -8.06
CA LEU A 376 1.17 35.23 -8.77
C LEU A 376 2.11 36.00 -9.72
N PRO A 377 3.41 35.61 -9.79
CA PRO A 377 4.44 36.37 -10.51
C PRO A 377 4.20 36.40 -12.01
N ARG A 378 4.53 37.54 -12.66
CA ARG A 378 4.39 37.77 -14.11
C ARG A 378 5.72 37.95 -14.82
N ILE A 379 6.77 38.22 -14.10
CA ILE A 379 8.11 38.54 -14.63
C ILE A 379 9.11 37.62 -13.96
N ALA A 380 10.06 37.13 -14.71
CA ALA A 380 11.18 36.35 -14.21
C ALA A 380 12.49 37.00 -14.67
N ASP A 381 13.41 37.18 -13.72
CA ASP A 381 14.71 37.82 -13.92
C ASP A 381 15.67 37.45 -12.77
N GLY A 382 16.98 37.69 -12.96
CA GLY A 382 18.01 37.49 -11.95
C GLY A 382 18.55 36.06 -11.85
N GLN A 383 19.38 35.84 -10.87
CA GLN A 383 19.99 34.53 -10.54
C GLN A 383 19.01 33.69 -9.66
N THR A 384 19.46 32.53 -9.22
CA THR A 384 18.64 31.61 -8.41
C THR A 384 19.24 31.47 -7.01
N SER A 385 18.43 31.72 -5.95
CA SER A 385 18.79 31.45 -4.55
C SER A 385 17.63 30.74 -3.86
N ILE A 386 17.64 29.41 -3.89
CA ILE A 386 16.61 28.55 -3.32
C ILE A 386 16.54 28.73 -1.80
N CYS A 387 17.70 28.82 -1.16
CA CYS A 387 17.78 29.02 0.30
C CYS A 387 17.15 30.32 0.78
N ALA A 388 17.30 31.42 0.02
CA ALA A 388 16.62 32.68 0.30
C ALA A 388 15.09 32.51 0.27
N GLY A 389 14.59 31.78 -0.76
CA GLY A 389 13.17 31.45 -0.88
C GLY A 389 12.64 30.65 0.30
N ILE A 390 13.31 29.56 0.68
CA ILE A 390 12.93 28.72 1.83
C ILE A 390 12.94 29.53 3.12
N HIS A 391 14.02 30.28 3.38
CA HIS A 391 14.13 31.10 4.60
C HIS A 391 12.99 32.11 4.70
N LYS A 392 12.66 32.79 3.60
CA LYS A 392 11.55 33.76 3.53
C LYS A 392 10.20 33.09 3.72
N GLY A 393 9.98 31.90 3.13
CA GLY A 393 8.75 31.12 3.30
C GLY A 393 8.54 30.65 4.75
N LEU A 394 9.59 30.16 5.41
CA LEU A 394 9.55 29.77 6.82
C LEU A 394 9.28 31.00 7.72
N LYS A 395 9.91 32.14 7.44
CA LYS A 395 9.68 33.37 8.16
C LYS A 395 8.24 33.87 8.00
N LEU A 396 7.69 33.88 6.78
CA LEU A 396 6.31 34.23 6.51
C LEU A 396 5.30 33.44 7.36
N ILE A 397 5.54 32.14 7.50
CA ILE A 397 4.72 31.28 8.35
C ILE A 397 4.92 31.59 9.84
N ALA A 398 6.18 31.71 10.28
CA ALA A 398 6.53 31.95 11.67
C ALA A 398 5.98 33.29 12.20
N ASP A 399 6.03 34.35 11.39
CA ASP A 399 5.52 35.68 11.72
C ASP A 399 4.01 35.69 12.00
N LYS A 400 3.24 34.80 11.35
CA LYS A 400 1.77 34.71 11.53
C LYS A 400 1.35 33.63 12.53
N MET A 401 2.02 32.47 12.49
CA MET A 401 1.62 31.29 13.26
C MET A 401 2.42 31.15 14.57
N ASN A 402 3.41 31.99 14.84
CA ASN A 402 4.40 31.91 15.93
C ASN A 402 5.23 30.60 15.91
N THR A 403 5.12 29.79 14.88
CA THR A 403 5.87 28.55 14.70
C THR A 403 5.76 28.07 13.25
N THR A 404 6.73 27.28 12.81
CA THR A 404 6.73 26.58 11.52
C THR A 404 6.30 25.11 11.64
N TYR A 405 6.08 24.62 12.86
CA TYR A 405 5.73 23.21 13.10
C TYR A 405 4.41 22.83 12.46
N GLY A 406 4.42 21.73 11.67
CA GLY A 406 3.26 21.20 10.97
C GLY A 406 2.81 22.03 9.75
N SER A 407 3.50 23.10 9.41
CA SER A 407 3.25 23.88 8.21
C SER A 407 3.88 23.27 6.97
N GLU A 408 3.59 23.82 5.81
CA GLU A 408 4.03 23.33 4.51
C GLU A 408 4.69 24.40 3.67
N ILE A 409 5.80 24.06 3.03
CA ILE A 409 6.37 24.85 1.94
C ILE A 409 6.19 24.09 0.65
N VAL A 410 5.61 24.71 -0.37
CA VAL A 410 5.58 24.19 -1.73
C VAL A 410 6.59 24.99 -2.54
N LEU A 411 7.78 24.42 -2.70
CA LEU A 411 8.88 24.99 -3.46
C LEU A 411 8.78 24.57 -4.92
N LEU A 412 8.73 25.54 -5.82
CA LEU A 412 8.73 25.30 -7.25
C LEU A 412 9.91 26.04 -7.91
N THR A 413 10.81 25.29 -8.59
CA THR A 413 12.04 25.81 -9.18
C THR A 413 12.49 24.95 -10.36
N ASP A 414 13.26 25.52 -11.27
CA ASP A 414 14.01 24.75 -12.27
C ASP A 414 15.40 24.27 -11.77
N GLY A 415 15.78 24.66 -10.57
CA GLY A 415 16.74 24.00 -9.71
C GLY A 415 18.23 24.24 -9.99
N GLU A 416 18.57 25.22 -10.79
CA GLU A 416 19.97 25.58 -11.07
C GLU A 416 20.55 26.48 -9.94
N ASP A 417 20.81 25.91 -8.77
CA ASP A 417 21.45 26.60 -7.64
C ASP A 417 22.50 25.70 -6.98
N SER A 418 23.76 26.17 -6.93
CA SER A 418 24.85 25.46 -6.25
C SER A 418 24.87 25.64 -4.73
N GLY A 419 24.07 26.57 -4.19
CA GLY A 419 24.01 26.93 -2.77
C GLY A 419 22.99 26.12 -1.93
N VAL A 420 22.25 25.21 -2.55
CA VAL A 420 21.11 24.51 -1.91
C VAL A 420 21.49 23.75 -0.63
N ALA A 421 22.68 23.16 -0.60
CA ALA A 421 23.15 22.41 0.58
C ALA A 421 23.25 23.26 1.86
N ALA A 422 23.42 24.58 1.74
CA ALA A 422 23.61 25.47 2.89
C ALA A 422 22.38 25.60 3.80
N CYS A 423 21.17 25.30 3.29
CA CYS A 423 19.93 25.40 4.09
C CYS A 423 19.34 24.04 4.50
N LEU A 424 20.02 22.93 4.28
CA LEU A 424 19.53 21.59 4.68
C LEU A 424 19.28 21.50 6.19
N ASP A 425 20.15 22.03 7.01
CA ASP A 425 20.00 22.00 8.47
C ASP A 425 18.85 22.89 8.94
N LEU A 426 18.64 24.04 8.32
CA LEU A 426 17.49 24.89 8.56
C LEU A 426 16.18 24.14 8.27
N VAL A 427 16.11 23.47 7.13
CA VAL A 427 14.96 22.66 6.76
C VAL A 427 14.69 21.55 7.78
N LYS A 428 15.70 20.79 8.18
CA LYS A 428 15.56 19.71 9.17
C LYS A 428 15.08 20.21 10.53
N GLN A 429 15.53 21.38 10.96
CA GLN A 429 15.17 21.97 12.26
C GLN A 429 13.81 22.70 12.24
N SER A 430 13.32 23.09 11.05
CA SER A 430 12.11 23.89 10.92
C SER A 430 10.84 23.19 11.42
N GLY A 431 10.79 21.85 11.37
CA GLY A 431 9.57 21.07 11.62
C GLY A 431 8.45 21.31 10.61
N ALA A 432 8.74 21.97 9.51
CA ALA A 432 7.82 22.17 8.37
C ALA A 432 7.98 21.03 7.35
N LYS A 433 6.92 20.73 6.61
CA LYS A 433 6.95 19.81 5.46
C LYS A 433 7.39 20.58 4.22
N ILE A 434 8.38 20.10 3.51
CA ILE A 434 8.86 20.74 2.28
C ILE A 434 8.48 19.87 1.09
N HIS A 435 7.55 20.35 0.28
CA HIS A 435 7.21 19.74 -1.01
C HIS A 435 8.01 20.44 -2.10
N THR A 436 8.71 19.69 -2.92
CA THR A 436 9.53 20.25 -4.00
C THR A 436 9.00 19.82 -5.36
N ILE A 437 8.74 20.80 -6.23
CA ILE A 437 8.34 20.61 -7.62
C ILE A 437 9.47 21.12 -8.51
N ALA A 438 10.22 20.20 -9.10
CA ALA A 438 11.36 20.52 -9.96
C ALA A 438 10.95 20.56 -11.43
N LEU A 439 11.30 21.64 -12.13
CA LEU A 439 10.98 21.88 -13.53
C LEU A 439 12.21 21.63 -14.43
N GLY A 440 12.20 20.53 -15.17
CA GLY A 440 13.24 20.22 -16.15
C GLY A 440 14.41 19.37 -15.64
N PRO A 441 15.36 19.02 -16.52
CA PRO A 441 16.38 18.00 -16.25
C PRO A 441 17.51 18.46 -15.32
N LEU A 442 17.74 19.75 -15.21
CA LEU A 442 18.87 20.36 -14.49
C LEU A 442 18.57 20.64 -13.00
N ALA A 443 17.42 20.21 -12.51
CA ALA A 443 17.06 20.38 -11.12
C ALA A 443 18.05 19.68 -10.18
N ALA A 444 18.55 20.40 -9.18
CA ALA A 444 19.56 19.94 -8.23
C ALA A 444 19.09 18.69 -7.47
N LYS A 445 20.01 17.74 -7.21
CA LYS A 445 19.72 16.52 -6.44
C LYS A 445 19.32 16.86 -4.99
N GLU A 446 19.86 17.94 -4.47
CA GLU A 446 19.64 18.44 -3.11
C GLU A 446 18.16 18.81 -2.84
N LEU A 447 17.37 19.14 -3.87
CA LEU A 447 15.93 19.37 -3.73
C LEU A 447 15.19 18.14 -3.22
N GLU A 448 15.68 16.95 -3.53
CA GLU A 448 15.15 15.70 -3.02
C GLU A 448 15.45 15.54 -1.53
N GLU A 449 16.64 15.97 -1.08
CA GLU A 449 17.01 15.92 0.33
C GLU A 449 16.10 16.79 1.22
N PHE A 450 15.52 17.86 0.70
CA PHE A 450 14.53 18.67 1.42
C PHE A 450 13.21 17.93 1.63
N SER A 451 12.77 17.22 0.63
CA SER A 451 11.45 16.56 0.65
C SER A 451 11.47 15.15 1.23
N LYS A 452 12.60 14.42 1.17
CA LYS A 452 12.74 13.06 1.70
C LYS A 452 12.20 12.88 3.12
N PRO A 453 12.60 13.70 4.11
CA PRO A 453 12.15 13.48 5.48
C PRO A 453 10.72 13.94 5.73
N THR A 454 10.18 14.87 4.95
CA THR A 454 9.01 15.64 5.37
C THR A 454 7.91 15.78 4.33
N GLY A 455 8.25 15.89 3.03
CA GLY A 455 7.33 16.29 1.98
C GLY A 455 7.20 15.29 0.84
N LYS A 456 6.71 15.79 -0.29
CA LYS A 456 6.66 15.08 -1.58
C LYS A 456 7.61 15.76 -2.56
N TYR A 457 8.42 14.98 -3.25
CA TYR A 457 9.22 15.46 -4.38
C TYR A 457 8.55 15.07 -5.68
N SER A 458 8.48 16.00 -6.61
CA SER A 458 7.95 15.77 -7.95
C SER A 458 8.79 16.51 -8.98
N LYS A 459 9.24 15.82 -10.00
CA LYS A 459 9.91 16.41 -11.18
C LYS A 459 9.00 16.26 -12.38
N PHE A 460 8.67 17.36 -13.01
CA PHE A 460 7.70 17.38 -14.08
C PHE A 460 8.17 18.12 -15.32
N VAL A 461 7.69 17.63 -16.47
CA VAL A 461 7.61 18.44 -17.68
C VAL A 461 6.55 19.52 -17.43
N PRO A 462 6.73 20.75 -17.91
CA PRO A 462 5.81 21.86 -17.65
C PRO A 462 4.32 21.58 -17.86
N SER A 463 3.97 20.73 -18.82
CA SER A 463 2.60 20.32 -19.12
C SER A 463 1.92 19.47 -18.03
N LYS A 464 2.69 18.84 -17.12
CA LYS A 464 2.16 17.95 -16.05
C LYS A 464 2.16 18.61 -14.67
N LEU A 465 2.36 19.89 -14.59
CA LEU A 465 2.56 20.62 -13.34
C LEU A 465 1.30 20.66 -12.46
N ILE A 466 0.11 20.69 -13.07
CA ILE A 466 -1.16 20.61 -12.34
C ILE A 466 -1.27 19.30 -11.56
N ALA A 467 -0.87 18.19 -12.17
CA ALA A 467 -0.87 16.89 -11.49
C ALA A 467 0.09 16.86 -10.28
N ALA A 468 1.23 17.58 -10.36
CA ALA A 468 2.15 17.72 -9.25
C ALA A 468 1.53 18.42 -8.04
N PHE A 469 0.84 19.52 -8.27
CA PHE A 469 0.13 20.24 -7.23
C PHE A 469 -1.04 19.41 -6.65
N SER A 470 -1.79 18.72 -7.51
CA SER A 470 -2.88 17.83 -7.05
C SER A 470 -2.41 16.68 -6.17
N ALA A 471 -1.17 16.24 -6.34
CA ALA A 471 -0.57 15.22 -5.49
C ALA A 471 -0.19 15.73 -4.08
N ILE A 472 -0.18 17.03 -3.84
CA ILE A 472 0.11 17.65 -2.53
C ILE A 472 -1.19 17.72 -1.73
N THR A 473 -1.55 16.62 -1.08
CA THR A 473 -2.71 16.52 -0.19
C THR A 473 -2.42 17.14 1.18
N SER A 474 -3.47 17.49 1.94
CA SER A 474 -3.32 18.02 3.30
C SER A 474 -2.65 17.04 4.27
N GLY A 475 -2.74 15.74 4.01
CA GLY A 475 -2.30 14.70 4.94
C GLY A 475 -3.10 14.69 6.26
N SER A 476 -4.29 15.30 6.27
CA SER A 476 -5.17 15.40 7.44
C SER A 476 -5.97 14.12 7.69
N GLY A 477 -6.16 13.30 6.68
CA GLY A 477 -7.07 12.15 6.67
C GLY A 477 -8.55 12.54 6.50
N ASP A 478 -8.86 13.81 6.32
CA ASP A 478 -10.23 14.27 6.06
C ASP A 478 -10.58 14.05 4.59
N ILE A 479 -11.46 13.08 4.35
CA ILE A 479 -11.89 12.70 3.00
C ILE A 479 -12.60 13.87 2.31
N SER A 480 -13.42 14.63 3.02
CA SER A 480 -14.21 15.72 2.45
C SER A 480 -13.35 16.86 1.87
N GLU A 481 -12.14 17.01 2.37
CA GLU A 481 -11.18 18.02 1.91
C GLU A 481 -10.34 17.56 0.72
N GLN A 482 -10.37 16.29 0.37
CA GLN A 482 -9.47 15.72 -0.62
C GLN A 482 -9.91 16.08 -2.05
N SER A 483 -9.03 16.75 -2.80
CA SER A 483 -9.18 16.92 -4.25
C SER A 483 -8.75 15.65 -4.97
N ILE A 484 -9.64 15.09 -5.81
CA ILE A 484 -9.46 13.83 -6.52
C ILE A 484 -9.30 14.13 -8.00
N GLN A 485 -8.17 13.70 -8.56
CA GLN A 485 -7.90 13.89 -9.97
C GLN A 485 -8.58 12.81 -10.80
N LEU A 486 -9.53 13.22 -11.64
CA LEU A 486 -10.29 12.35 -12.53
C LEU A 486 -9.60 12.15 -13.88
N GLU A 487 -8.99 13.21 -14.43
CA GLU A 487 -8.25 13.13 -15.70
C GLU A 487 -7.08 14.12 -15.71
N SER A 488 -6.01 13.71 -16.37
CA SER A 488 -4.88 14.57 -16.74
C SER A 488 -4.21 13.98 -17.98
N LYS A 489 -4.60 14.47 -19.15
CA LYS A 489 -4.17 13.94 -20.44
C LYS A 489 -3.61 15.06 -21.30
N GLU A 490 -2.46 14.82 -21.90
CA GLU A 490 -1.88 15.66 -22.94
C GLU A 490 -2.09 15.00 -24.30
N LEU A 491 -2.59 15.77 -25.24
CA LEU A 491 -2.97 15.36 -26.57
C LEU A 491 -2.15 16.18 -27.57
N VAL A 492 -1.55 15.52 -28.56
CA VAL A 492 -0.89 16.17 -29.69
C VAL A 492 -1.86 16.10 -30.86
N VAL A 493 -2.41 17.25 -31.25
CA VAL A 493 -3.54 17.35 -32.21
C VAL A 493 -3.06 18.07 -33.47
N GLN A 494 -3.23 17.42 -34.62
CA GLN A 494 -2.86 18.00 -35.92
C GLN A 494 -3.87 19.05 -36.38
N HIS A 495 -3.48 19.84 -37.40
CA HIS A 495 -4.39 20.85 -37.98
C HIS A 495 -5.70 20.21 -38.45
N SER A 496 -6.82 20.83 -38.10
CA SER A 496 -8.19 20.40 -38.44
C SER A 496 -8.60 19.02 -37.88
N GLU A 497 -7.75 18.35 -37.10
CA GLU A 497 -8.07 17.08 -36.45
C GLU A 497 -9.02 17.29 -35.27
N TRP A 498 -10.00 16.37 -35.14
CA TRP A 498 -10.88 16.26 -33.99
C TRP A 498 -10.32 15.21 -33.02
N MET A 499 -10.34 15.55 -31.75
CA MET A 499 -9.99 14.61 -30.70
C MET A 499 -11.04 14.64 -29.59
N ASN A 500 -11.48 13.45 -29.17
CA ASN A 500 -12.44 13.27 -28.10
C ASN A 500 -11.76 12.60 -26.92
N THR A 501 -12.08 13.02 -25.71
CA THR A 501 -11.65 12.37 -24.49
C THR A 501 -12.78 12.36 -23.48
N THR A 502 -12.96 11.23 -22.79
CA THR A 502 -14.04 11.02 -21.82
C THR A 502 -13.49 11.10 -20.41
N VAL A 503 -14.22 11.78 -19.53
CA VAL A 503 -13.94 11.88 -18.10
C VAL A 503 -15.13 11.31 -17.35
N PRO A 504 -15.04 10.11 -16.77
CA PRO A 504 -16.13 9.55 -15.97
C PRO A 504 -16.19 10.23 -14.60
N VAL A 505 -17.38 10.70 -14.22
CA VAL A 505 -17.74 11.17 -12.88
C VAL A 505 -18.62 10.09 -12.26
N ASP A 506 -18.10 9.39 -11.25
CA ASP A 506 -18.83 8.33 -10.57
C ASP A 506 -19.63 8.85 -9.36
N LYS A 507 -20.43 7.98 -8.75
CA LYS A 507 -21.32 8.32 -7.63
C LYS A 507 -20.61 8.79 -6.36
N THR A 508 -19.32 8.53 -6.23
CA THR A 508 -18.55 8.86 -5.02
C THR A 508 -17.93 10.25 -5.05
N VAL A 509 -17.91 10.86 -6.24
CA VAL A 509 -17.34 12.21 -6.49
C VAL A 509 -18.36 13.10 -7.19
N GLY A 510 -18.13 14.40 -7.24
CA GLY A 510 -19.02 15.33 -7.95
C GLY A 510 -18.98 16.74 -7.39
N ASN A 511 -18.67 16.93 -6.11
CA ASN A 511 -18.62 18.27 -5.50
C ASN A 511 -17.40 19.04 -6.03
N ASP A 512 -17.56 20.33 -6.19
CA ASP A 512 -16.51 21.24 -6.66
C ASP A 512 -15.78 20.73 -7.92
N THR A 513 -16.52 20.08 -8.82
CA THR A 513 -15.93 19.52 -10.04
C THR A 513 -15.51 20.65 -10.96
N PHE A 514 -14.26 20.60 -11.40
CA PHE A 514 -13.79 21.53 -12.43
C PHE A 514 -13.15 20.79 -13.61
N PHE A 515 -13.30 21.39 -14.77
CA PHE A 515 -12.67 20.99 -16.02
C PHE A 515 -11.75 22.09 -16.52
N SER A 516 -10.57 21.74 -16.98
CA SER A 516 -9.60 22.69 -17.52
C SER A 516 -9.04 22.16 -18.83
N ILE A 517 -8.89 23.07 -19.78
CA ILE A 517 -8.20 22.82 -21.05
C ILE A 517 -7.10 23.87 -21.20
N ALA A 518 -5.91 23.43 -21.58
CA ALA A 518 -4.77 24.31 -21.88
C ALA A 518 -4.16 23.97 -23.24
N TRP A 519 -3.62 24.93 -23.94
CA TRP A 519 -3.07 24.76 -25.28
C TRP A 519 -1.73 25.48 -25.49
N SER A 520 -0.91 24.97 -26.39
CA SER A 520 0.46 25.47 -26.56
C SER A 520 0.60 26.66 -27.51
N LEU A 521 -0.26 26.79 -28.53
CA LEU A 521 -0.15 27.81 -29.57
C LEU A 521 -1.32 28.78 -29.58
N SER A 522 -2.52 28.36 -30.01
CA SER A 522 -3.72 29.17 -30.06
C SER A 522 -4.91 28.38 -29.52
N GLN A 523 -5.95 29.10 -29.08
CA GLN A 523 -7.17 28.51 -28.59
C GLN A 523 -7.75 27.55 -29.62
N PRO A 524 -7.92 26.24 -29.29
CA PRO A 524 -8.64 25.32 -30.15
C PRO A 524 -10.15 25.61 -30.14
N PHE A 525 -10.88 25.07 -31.09
CA PHE A 525 -12.31 24.93 -30.92
C PHE A 525 -12.60 23.77 -30.01
N PHE A 526 -13.43 24.00 -28.98
CA PHE A 526 -13.77 22.91 -28.02
C PHE A 526 -15.12 23.15 -27.38
N PHE A 527 -15.74 22.05 -26.97
CA PHE A 527 -16.88 22.00 -26.06
C PHE A 527 -16.80 20.80 -25.16
N LEU A 528 -17.47 20.89 -24.03
CA LEU A 528 -17.64 19.80 -23.07
C LEU A 528 -19.12 19.40 -23.07
N ARG A 529 -19.41 18.11 -23.21
CA ARG A 529 -20.77 17.56 -23.14
C ARG A 529 -20.96 16.80 -21.86
N ASP A 530 -22.02 17.07 -21.10
CA ASP A 530 -22.36 16.33 -19.89
C ASP A 530 -23.08 15.01 -20.21
N PRO A 531 -23.29 14.12 -19.23
CA PRO A 531 -23.98 12.83 -19.44
C PRO A 531 -25.44 12.95 -19.92
N LYS A 532 -26.09 14.11 -19.72
CA LYS A 532 -27.45 14.38 -20.18
C LYS A 532 -27.48 15.01 -21.58
N GLY A 533 -26.30 15.25 -22.18
CA GLY A 533 -26.19 15.80 -23.53
C GLY A 533 -26.12 17.34 -23.59
N LYS A 534 -26.11 18.05 -22.47
CA LYS A 534 -25.92 19.49 -22.43
C LYS A 534 -24.49 19.83 -22.83
N GLU A 535 -24.32 20.81 -23.72
CA GLU A 535 -23.03 21.27 -24.18
C GLU A 535 -22.63 22.58 -23.50
N TYR A 536 -21.36 22.64 -23.11
CA TYR A 536 -20.70 23.83 -22.57
C TYR A 536 -19.61 24.23 -23.56
N GLY A 537 -19.85 25.34 -24.27
CA GLY A 537 -18.90 25.87 -25.24
C GLY A 537 -17.83 26.78 -24.62
N SER A 538 -16.98 27.32 -25.45
CA SER A 538 -15.89 28.20 -24.98
C SER A 538 -16.36 29.44 -24.22
N SER A 539 -17.61 29.89 -24.43
CA SER A 539 -18.24 31.03 -23.72
C SER A 539 -18.59 30.68 -22.27
N ASP A 540 -18.82 29.39 -21.95
CA ASP A 540 -19.12 28.91 -20.60
C ASP A 540 -17.86 28.75 -19.76
N PHE A 541 -16.72 28.68 -20.42
CA PHE A 541 -15.42 28.56 -19.77
C PHE A 541 -14.85 29.96 -19.44
N THR A 542 -14.31 30.10 -18.26
CA THR A 542 -13.56 31.28 -17.87
C THR A 542 -12.14 31.18 -18.43
N ILE A 543 -11.78 32.12 -19.31
CA ILE A 543 -10.41 32.28 -19.77
C ILE A 543 -9.68 33.15 -18.75
N ASP A 544 -8.57 32.68 -18.25
CA ASP A 544 -7.75 33.44 -17.33
C ASP A 544 -6.99 34.54 -18.11
N ASN A 545 -7.39 35.80 -17.90
CA ASN A 545 -6.72 36.97 -18.52
C ASN A 545 -5.23 37.03 -18.18
N SER A 546 -4.82 36.40 -17.12
CA SER A 546 -3.41 36.26 -16.68
C SER A 546 -2.69 35.08 -17.31
N ASN A 547 -3.45 34.11 -17.88
CA ASN A 547 -2.93 32.97 -18.64
C ASN A 547 -3.86 32.64 -19.83
N PRO A 548 -3.76 33.38 -20.93
CA PRO A 548 -4.69 33.30 -22.04
C PRO A 548 -4.70 31.95 -22.79
N ASN A 549 -3.80 31.05 -22.43
CA ASN A 549 -3.71 29.71 -23.02
C ASN A 549 -4.41 28.63 -22.17
N THR A 550 -5.28 29.04 -21.25
CA THR A 550 -6.03 28.12 -20.38
C THR A 550 -7.46 28.57 -20.22
N ALA A 551 -8.40 27.67 -20.37
CA ALA A 551 -9.81 27.89 -20.08
C ALA A 551 -10.29 26.89 -19.02
N ARG A 552 -11.19 27.32 -18.14
CA ARG A 552 -11.70 26.56 -17.01
C ARG A 552 -13.21 26.67 -16.88
N LEU A 553 -13.84 25.54 -16.57
CA LEU A 553 -15.25 25.44 -16.23
C LEU A 553 -15.37 24.81 -14.84
N SER A 554 -16.07 25.48 -13.92
CA SER A 554 -16.44 24.94 -12.61
C SER A 554 -17.93 24.60 -12.62
N ILE A 555 -18.26 23.39 -12.21
CA ILE A 555 -19.66 22.95 -12.11
C ILE A 555 -20.19 23.34 -10.73
N SER A 556 -21.24 24.14 -10.70
CA SER A 556 -21.90 24.54 -9.45
C SER A 556 -22.66 23.37 -8.85
N GLY A 557 -22.43 23.10 -7.56
CA GLY A 557 -23.02 21.97 -6.83
C GLY A 557 -22.36 20.65 -7.19
N THR A 558 -23.14 19.57 -7.26
CA THR A 558 -22.67 18.24 -7.59
C THR A 558 -22.78 17.98 -9.08
N ALA A 559 -21.68 17.61 -9.73
CA ALA A 559 -21.66 17.26 -11.15
C ALA A 559 -22.48 15.98 -11.42
N GLU A 560 -23.12 15.94 -12.61
CA GLU A 560 -23.88 14.76 -13.04
C GLU A 560 -22.99 13.52 -13.14
N VAL A 561 -23.50 12.42 -12.62
CA VAL A 561 -22.86 11.12 -12.69
C VAL A 561 -22.93 10.55 -14.10
N GLY A 562 -21.79 10.13 -14.64
CA GLY A 562 -21.68 9.56 -15.98
C GLY A 562 -20.46 10.11 -16.75
N ASP A 563 -20.46 9.89 -18.03
CA ASP A 563 -19.35 10.22 -18.92
C ASP A 563 -19.46 11.64 -19.47
N TRP A 564 -18.51 12.50 -19.05
CA TRP A 564 -18.33 13.82 -19.58
C TRP A 564 -17.35 13.79 -20.75
N GLN A 565 -17.73 14.35 -21.91
CA GLN A 565 -16.95 14.27 -23.15
C GLN A 565 -16.39 15.60 -23.57
N PHE A 566 -15.07 15.73 -23.60
CA PHE A 566 -14.39 16.80 -24.31
C PHE A 566 -14.32 16.48 -25.80
N CYS A 567 -14.80 17.41 -26.61
CA CYS A 567 -14.64 17.42 -28.06
C CYS A 567 -13.75 18.61 -28.44
N ILE A 568 -12.59 18.33 -29.00
CA ILE A 568 -11.54 19.35 -29.23
C ILE A 568 -11.10 19.30 -30.69
N LYS A 569 -11.05 20.43 -31.39
CA LYS A 569 -10.51 20.56 -32.73
C LYS A 569 -9.36 21.56 -32.77
N ASN A 570 -8.22 21.15 -33.25
CA ASN A 570 -7.13 22.08 -33.49
C ASN A 570 -7.42 22.93 -34.76
N ILE A 571 -7.65 24.23 -34.58
CA ILE A 571 -7.87 25.19 -35.66
C ILE A 571 -6.59 25.95 -36.05
N HIS A 572 -5.48 25.75 -35.36
CA HIS A 572 -4.19 26.33 -35.69
C HIS A 572 -3.53 25.55 -36.84
N THR A 573 -2.83 26.22 -37.74
CA THR A 573 -2.21 25.63 -38.94
C THR A 573 -1.10 24.61 -38.61
N ALA A 574 -0.47 24.72 -37.46
CA ALA A 574 0.53 23.76 -36.96
C ALA A 574 -0.08 22.80 -35.93
N THR A 575 0.54 21.63 -35.79
CA THR A 575 0.30 20.67 -34.72
C THR A 575 0.54 21.33 -33.37
N GLN A 576 -0.37 21.17 -32.42
CA GLN A 576 -0.20 21.70 -31.06
C GLN A 576 -0.50 20.69 -29.97
N ALA A 577 0.15 20.88 -28.84
CA ALA A 577 -0.18 20.12 -27.62
C ALA A 577 -1.37 20.78 -26.91
N ILE A 578 -2.34 19.98 -26.55
CA ILE A 578 -3.52 20.36 -25.77
C ILE A 578 -3.62 19.45 -24.57
N SER A 579 -3.74 20.03 -23.37
CA SER A 579 -3.90 19.24 -22.15
C SER A 579 -5.28 19.45 -21.56
N VAL A 580 -5.89 18.34 -21.13
CA VAL A 580 -7.18 18.32 -20.44
C VAL A 580 -6.94 17.82 -19.01
N THR A 581 -7.51 18.55 -18.04
CA THR A 581 -7.45 18.16 -16.62
C THR A 581 -8.84 18.25 -16.03
N ALA A 582 -9.23 17.26 -15.24
CA ALA A 582 -10.44 17.29 -14.45
C ALA A 582 -10.17 16.80 -13.03
N ALA A 583 -10.74 17.47 -12.06
CA ALA A 583 -10.73 17.02 -10.68
C ALA A 583 -12.05 17.38 -9.99
N SER A 584 -12.31 16.67 -8.89
CA SER A 584 -13.56 16.74 -8.13
C SER A 584 -13.27 16.51 -6.65
N ARG A 585 -14.27 16.76 -5.81
CA ARG A 585 -14.27 16.38 -4.40
C ARG A 585 -15.30 15.27 -4.15
N PRO A 586 -15.23 14.55 -3.01
CA PRO A 586 -16.24 13.57 -2.65
C PRO A 586 -17.65 14.12 -2.70
N ALA A 587 -18.58 13.35 -3.26
CA ALA A 587 -19.99 13.73 -3.33
C ALA A 587 -20.67 13.71 -1.95
N HIS A 588 -20.21 12.85 -1.04
CA HIS A 588 -20.75 12.63 0.30
C HIS A 588 -19.64 12.65 1.33
N SER A 589 -19.93 13.08 2.55
CA SER A 589 -18.97 13.12 3.66
C SER A 589 -18.76 11.75 4.30
N ASP A 590 -19.74 10.85 4.18
CA ASP A 590 -19.81 9.53 4.81
C ASP A 590 -19.47 8.37 3.86
N ILE A 591 -19.43 8.62 2.55
CA ILE A 591 -19.07 7.63 1.54
C ILE A 591 -17.69 7.98 0.98
N PRO A 592 -16.63 7.22 1.29
CA PRO A 592 -15.33 7.50 0.74
C PRO A 592 -15.31 7.31 -0.78
N PRO A 593 -14.60 8.16 -1.51
CA PRO A 593 -14.41 7.97 -2.93
C PRO A 593 -13.47 6.80 -3.22
N VAL A 594 -13.60 6.24 -4.42
CA VAL A 594 -12.52 5.38 -4.93
C VAL A 594 -11.25 6.21 -5.05
N SER A 595 -10.16 5.69 -4.54
CA SER A 595 -8.84 6.33 -4.52
C SER A 595 -7.77 5.42 -5.12
N ILE A 596 -6.67 6.03 -5.56
CA ILE A 596 -5.47 5.32 -5.99
C ILE A 596 -4.24 5.92 -5.31
N THR A 597 -3.39 5.04 -4.79
CA THR A 597 -2.06 5.40 -4.29
C THR A 597 -1.02 4.58 -5.03
N ALA A 598 -0.11 5.24 -5.76
CA ALA A 598 0.90 4.55 -6.54
C ALA A 598 2.31 5.00 -6.15
N HIS A 599 3.25 4.05 -6.17
CA HIS A 599 4.66 4.31 -5.94
C HIS A 599 5.55 3.25 -6.61
N MET A 600 6.84 3.57 -6.69
CA MET A 600 7.88 2.65 -7.13
C MET A 600 8.90 2.46 -6.01
N ASN A 601 9.30 1.22 -5.76
CA ASN A 601 10.34 0.86 -4.81
C ASN A 601 11.35 -0.11 -5.43
N ARG A 602 12.57 -0.13 -4.89
CA ARG A 602 13.47 -1.25 -5.09
C ARG A 602 13.10 -2.35 -4.09
N ALA A 603 12.80 -3.52 -4.59
CA ALA A 603 12.53 -4.68 -3.76
C ALA A 603 13.81 -5.19 -3.09
N ASN A 604 13.72 -5.62 -1.83
CA ASN A 604 14.84 -6.23 -1.11
C ASN A 604 15.00 -7.71 -1.49
N ARG A 605 15.25 -7.97 -2.76
CA ARG A 605 15.40 -9.30 -3.36
C ARG A 605 16.68 -9.37 -4.19
N ALA A 606 17.02 -10.57 -4.63
CA ALA A 606 18.11 -10.75 -5.60
C ALA A 606 17.93 -9.81 -6.81
N PHE A 607 19.03 -9.29 -7.34
CA PHE A 607 19.04 -8.30 -8.41
C PHE A 607 18.42 -6.93 -8.09
N ASN A 608 17.86 -6.74 -6.89
CA ASN A 608 17.29 -5.47 -6.41
C ASN A 608 16.37 -4.78 -7.44
N PRO A 609 15.31 -5.48 -7.92
CA PRO A 609 14.45 -4.98 -8.99
C PRO A 609 13.62 -3.79 -8.55
N VAL A 610 13.20 -2.98 -9.53
CA VAL A 610 12.19 -1.93 -9.29
C VAL A 610 10.80 -2.55 -9.44
N VAL A 611 9.94 -2.34 -8.44
CA VAL A 611 8.54 -2.75 -8.47
C VAL A 611 7.65 -1.51 -8.50
N VAL A 612 6.62 -1.55 -9.32
CA VAL A 612 5.55 -0.54 -9.37
C VAL A 612 4.35 -1.11 -8.65
N TYR A 613 3.82 -0.36 -7.68
CA TYR A 613 2.63 -0.69 -6.91
C TYR A 613 1.56 0.36 -7.09
N ALA A 614 0.31 -0.07 -7.16
CA ALA A 614 -0.86 0.80 -7.13
C ALA A 614 -1.95 0.16 -6.28
N GLU A 615 -2.23 0.73 -5.11
CA GLU A 615 -3.38 0.41 -4.29
C GLU A 615 -4.61 1.10 -4.85
N VAL A 616 -5.67 0.36 -5.16
CA VAL A 616 -6.97 0.90 -5.55
C VAL A 616 -7.99 0.48 -4.50
N SER A 617 -8.55 1.46 -3.81
CA SER A 617 -9.44 1.21 -2.66
C SER A 617 -10.60 2.21 -2.62
N GLN A 618 -11.68 1.85 -1.93
CA GLN A 618 -12.74 2.75 -1.50
C GLN A 618 -12.70 2.83 0.03
N GLY A 619 -12.19 3.92 0.57
CA GLY A 619 -11.80 3.98 1.97
C GLY A 619 -10.72 2.96 2.29
N PHE A 620 -11.03 2.00 3.15
CA PHE A 620 -10.14 0.89 3.53
C PHE A 620 -10.53 -0.46 2.87
N VAL A 621 -11.40 -0.41 1.86
CA VAL A 621 -11.90 -1.63 1.19
C VAL A 621 -11.27 -1.74 -0.19
N PRO A 622 -10.57 -2.85 -0.51
CA PRO A 622 -9.97 -3.08 -1.82
C PRO A 622 -10.97 -3.03 -2.98
N VAL A 623 -10.53 -2.50 -4.12
CA VAL A 623 -11.28 -2.45 -5.37
C VAL A 623 -10.66 -3.41 -6.37
N LEU A 624 -11.44 -4.39 -6.82
CA LEU A 624 -11.05 -5.41 -7.80
C LEU A 624 -11.54 -5.11 -9.19
N GLY A 625 -10.88 -5.72 -10.19
CA GLY A 625 -11.31 -5.71 -11.58
C GLY A 625 -11.14 -4.37 -12.29
N ALA A 626 -10.36 -3.45 -11.70
CA ALA A 626 -9.93 -2.23 -12.36
C ALA A 626 -8.83 -2.54 -13.39
N THR A 627 -8.79 -1.78 -14.48
CA THR A 627 -7.64 -1.75 -15.39
C THR A 627 -6.67 -0.69 -14.91
N VAL A 628 -5.47 -1.10 -14.50
CA VAL A 628 -4.46 -0.22 -13.89
C VAL A 628 -3.25 -0.12 -14.80
N ILE A 629 -3.00 1.06 -15.33
CA ILE A 629 -1.92 1.33 -16.30
C ILE A 629 -0.91 2.30 -15.71
N ALA A 630 0.33 1.86 -15.60
CA ALA A 630 1.47 2.68 -15.22
C ALA A 630 2.17 3.22 -16.47
N THR A 631 2.47 4.51 -16.48
CA THR A 631 3.35 5.15 -17.47
C THR A 631 4.58 5.65 -16.74
N ILE A 632 5.75 5.17 -17.15
CA ILE A 632 7.04 5.48 -16.54
C ILE A 632 7.87 6.26 -17.55
N GLU A 633 8.33 7.43 -17.12
CA GLU A 633 9.09 8.34 -17.98
C GLU A 633 10.45 8.67 -17.34
N LYS A 634 11.48 8.70 -18.17
CA LYS A 634 12.81 9.20 -17.83
C LYS A 634 13.18 10.28 -18.84
N ASP A 635 13.84 11.35 -18.39
CA ASP A 635 14.31 12.41 -19.28
C ASP A 635 15.24 11.86 -20.38
N GLY A 636 14.92 12.18 -21.63
CA GLY A 636 15.71 11.76 -22.80
C GLY A 636 15.43 10.33 -23.28
N ALA A 637 14.45 9.65 -22.72
CA ALA A 637 14.07 8.29 -23.06
C ALA A 637 12.59 8.20 -23.46
N ALA A 638 12.21 7.15 -24.19
CA ALA A 638 10.82 6.88 -24.51
C ALA A 638 10.05 6.45 -23.24
N ALA A 639 8.79 6.87 -23.15
CA ALA A 639 7.91 6.44 -22.06
C ALA A 639 7.62 4.94 -22.17
N VAL A 640 7.63 4.24 -21.05
CA VAL A 640 7.26 2.82 -20.93
C VAL A 640 5.89 2.71 -20.31
N THR A 641 4.99 1.97 -20.94
CA THR A 641 3.65 1.67 -20.42
C THR A 641 3.63 0.24 -19.90
N LEU A 642 3.09 0.05 -18.70
CA LEU A 642 3.04 -1.21 -17.98
C LEU A 642 1.65 -1.42 -17.37
N GLU A 643 1.00 -2.53 -17.69
CA GLU A 643 -0.25 -2.93 -17.03
C GLU A 643 0.11 -3.59 -15.69
N LEU A 644 -0.48 -3.12 -14.60
CA LEU A 644 -0.32 -3.68 -13.26
C LEU A 644 -1.42 -4.70 -12.99
N LEU A 645 -1.07 -5.79 -12.32
CA LEU A 645 -1.96 -6.92 -12.08
C LEU A 645 -2.16 -7.18 -10.58
N ASP A 646 -3.38 -7.61 -10.22
CA ASP A 646 -3.79 -8.07 -8.89
C ASP A 646 -4.15 -9.57 -9.00
N ASN A 647 -3.13 -10.41 -9.24
CA ASN A 647 -3.29 -11.83 -9.59
C ASN A 647 -2.59 -12.82 -8.65
N GLY A 648 -1.83 -12.32 -7.65
CA GLY A 648 -1.10 -13.12 -6.67
C GLY A 648 0.16 -13.78 -7.21
N ALA A 649 0.73 -13.25 -8.30
CA ALA A 649 1.93 -13.80 -8.94
C ALA A 649 2.91 -12.69 -9.37
N GLY A 650 4.18 -13.05 -9.56
CA GLY A 650 5.22 -12.11 -9.93
C GLY A 650 5.53 -11.09 -8.85
N ALA A 651 5.30 -9.82 -9.13
CA ALA A 651 5.46 -8.74 -8.17
C ALA A 651 4.31 -8.69 -7.15
N ASP A 652 3.13 -9.18 -7.53
CA ASP A 652 1.96 -9.25 -6.68
C ASP A 652 2.05 -10.45 -5.72
N THR A 653 1.85 -10.20 -4.44
CA THR A 653 1.97 -11.23 -3.40
C THR A 653 0.64 -11.86 -3.04
N MET A 654 -0.46 -11.14 -3.21
CA MET A 654 -1.79 -11.60 -2.80
C MET A 654 -2.86 -11.26 -3.83
N LYS A 655 -3.46 -12.27 -4.40
CA LYS A 655 -4.55 -12.12 -5.38
C LYS A 655 -5.79 -11.49 -4.76
N ASN A 656 -6.36 -10.50 -5.45
CA ASN A 656 -7.63 -9.84 -5.11
C ASN A 656 -7.59 -9.06 -3.78
N ASP A 657 -6.49 -8.39 -3.48
CA ASP A 657 -6.36 -7.51 -2.33
C ASP A 657 -6.39 -6.02 -2.68
N GLY A 658 -6.56 -5.68 -3.99
CA GLY A 658 -6.61 -4.32 -4.50
C GLY A 658 -5.25 -3.68 -4.71
N ILE A 659 -4.17 -4.44 -4.54
CA ILE A 659 -2.80 -3.99 -4.79
C ILE A 659 -2.36 -4.52 -6.15
N TYR A 660 -2.36 -3.65 -7.13
CA TYR A 660 -1.93 -3.96 -8.49
C TYR A 660 -0.43 -3.71 -8.60
N SER A 661 0.34 -4.69 -9.02
CA SER A 661 1.78 -4.55 -9.08
C SER A 661 2.42 -5.22 -10.29
N ARG A 662 3.66 -4.78 -10.63
CA ARG A 662 4.49 -5.40 -11.65
C ARG A 662 5.95 -4.96 -11.52
N TYR A 663 6.88 -5.82 -11.94
CA TYR A 663 8.29 -5.45 -12.05
C TYR A 663 8.54 -4.50 -13.22
N PHE A 664 9.30 -3.45 -12.97
CA PHE A 664 9.79 -2.55 -14.00
C PHE A 664 11.24 -2.93 -14.39
N THR A 665 11.39 -3.63 -15.49
CA THR A 665 12.67 -4.18 -15.96
C THR A 665 13.36 -3.29 -17.00
N SER A 666 12.63 -2.41 -17.70
CA SER A 666 13.13 -1.53 -18.75
C SER A 666 13.89 -0.32 -18.19
N LEU A 667 14.86 -0.56 -17.31
CA LEU A 667 15.71 0.50 -16.77
C LEU A 667 16.73 0.98 -17.82
N GLN A 668 16.78 2.27 -18.04
CA GLN A 668 17.67 2.92 -19.01
C GLN A 668 18.76 3.74 -18.29
N GLY A 669 19.53 3.06 -17.41
CA GLY A 669 20.63 3.66 -16.66
C GLY A 669 20.21 4.52 -15.47
N THR A 670 21.19 5.15 -14.83
CA THR A 670 21.02 6.00 -13.66
C THR A 670 20.18 7.23 -13.98
N GLY A 671 19.29 7.58 -13.08
CA GLY A 671 18.47 8.79 -13.19
C GLY A 671 17.16 8.71 -12.44
N ARG A 672 16.33 9.73 -12.62
CA ARG A 672 15.01 9.80 -12.05
C ARG A 672 13.98 9.25 -13.05
N TYR A 673 13.11 8.42 -12.53
CA TYR A 673 11.96 7.86 -13.23
C TYR A 673 10.69 8.45 -12.64
N SER A 674 9.87 9.08 -13.47
CA SER A 674 8.56 9.61 -13.08
C SER A 674 7.48 8.59 -13.40
N LEU A 675 6.60 8.33 -12.43
CA LEU A 675 5.49 7.40 -12.52
C LEU A 675 4.17 8.16 -12.59
N LYS A 676 3.33 7.80 -13.54
CA LYS A 676 1.91 8.15 -13.57
C LYS A 676 1.11 6.86 -13.69
N VAL A 677 0.16 6.63 -12.79
CA VAL A 677 -0.73 5.47 -12.83
C VAL A 677 -2.16 5.93 -13.01
N ASN A 678 -2.86 5.31 -13.95
CA ASN A 678 -4.29 5.46 -14.19
C ASN A 678 -5.02 4.18 -13.79
N ALA A 679 -6.02 4.29 -12.94
CA ALA A 679 -6.94 3.21 -12.64
C ALA A 679 -8.30 3.51 -13.27
N HIS A 680 -8.77 2.60 -14.13
CA HIS A 680 -10.04 2.68 -14.81
C HIS A 680 -10.97 1.59 -14.30
N GLY A 681 -12.13 1.99 -13.76
CA GLY A 681 -13.21 1.08 -13.46
C GLY A 681 -14.14 0.88 -14.67
N ARG A 682 -14.66 -0.33 -14.81
CA ARG A 682 -15.65 -0.67 -15.85
C ARG A 682 -16.94 -1.17 -15.20
N ASN A 683 -18.08 -0.78 -15.74
CA ASN A 683 -19.41 -1.11 -15.22
C ASN A 683 -19.67 -2.60 -14.96
N THR A 684 -18.92 -3.52 -15.58
CA THR A 684 -19.21 -4.96 -15.51
C THR A 684 -18.23 -5.74 -14.64
N THR A 685 -17.06 -5.20 -14.33
CA THR A 685 -15.97 -5.97 -13.69
C THR A 685 -15.54 -5.42 -12.34
N THR A 686 -15.79 -4.14 -12.05
CA THR A 686 -15.23 -3.48 -10.88
C THR A 686 -16.13 -3.66 -9.66
N ARG A 687 -15.57 -4.23 -8.60
CA ARG A 687 -16.28 -4.57 -7.35
C ARG A 687 -15.39 -4.40 -6.13
N LEU A 688 -15.99 -4.39 -4.93
CA LEU A 688 -15.26 -4.40 -3.66
C LEU A 688 -14.80 -5.81 -3.29
N SER A 689 -13.76 -5.89 -2.48
CA SER A 689 -13.25 -7.13 -1.89
C SER A 689 -13.09 -6.98 -0.38
N LEU A 690 -13.23 -8.10 0.33
CA LEU A 690 -12.88 -8.19 1.73
C LEU A 690 -11.58 -9.00 1.95
N LYS A 691 -10.90 -9.38 0.86
CA LYS A 691 -9.69 -10.19 0.95
C LYS A 691 -8.49 -9.30 1.29
N GLN A 692 -8.02 -9.40 2.51
CA GLN A 692 -6.81 -8.77 3.05
C GLN A 692 -6.18 -9.75 4.04
N ASN A 693 -4.89 -9.57 4.34
CA ASN A 693 -4.27 -10.24 5.50
C ASN A 693 -4.89 -9.66 6.77
N ARG A 694 -5.77 -10.42 7.40
CA ARG A 694 -6.51 -10.00 8.59
C ARG A 694 -6.17 -10.92 9.73
N ALA A 695 -6.16 -10.40 10.95
CA ALA A 695 -6.00 -11.20 12.15
C ALA A 695 -6.96 -12.39 12.17
N PHE A 696 -6.45 -13.53 12.60
CA PHE A 696 -7.22 -14.77 12.63
C PHE A 696 -8.45 -14.63 13.54
N TYR A 697 -9.64 -14.86 12.98
CA TYR A 697 -10.89 -14.94 13.72
C TYR A 697 -11.07 -16.35 14.27
N THR A 698 -10.99 -16.52 15.58
CA THR A 698 -11.10 -17.83 16.24
C THR A 698 -12.55 -18.27 16.31
N PRO A 699 -12.95 -19.34 15.60
CA PRO A 699 -14.36 -19.78 15.59
C PRO A 699 -14.82 -20.39 16.92
N GLY A 700 -13.91 -20.75 17.77
CA GLY A 700 -14.10 -21.34 19.07
C GLY A 700 -12.81 -21.92 19.61
N TYR A 701 -12.87 -22.52 20.77
CA TYR A 701 -11.72 -23.15 21.40
C TYR A 701 -12.15 -24.37 22.24
N ARG A 702 -11.19 -25.26 22.51
CA ARG A 702 -11.37 -26.36 23.45
C ARG A 702 -10.62 -26.06 24.75
N GLU A 703 -11.28 -26.22 25.88
CA GLU A 703 -10.68 -26.12 27.20
C GLU A 703 -11.16 -27.24 28.09
N ASN A 704 -10.24 -28.00 28.70
CA ASN A 704 -10.56 -29.14 29.58
C ASN A 704 -11.52 -30.16 28.95
N GLY A 705 -11.38 -30.41 27.63
CA GLY A 705 -12.23 -31.35 26.90
C GLY A 705 -13.59 -30.78 26.44
N LYS A 706 -13.98 -29.60 26.91
CA LYS A 706 -15.21 -28.92 26.49
C LYS A 706 -14.95 -27.98 25.31
N ILE A 707 -15.89 -27.95 24.39
CA ILE A 707 -15.86 -27.05 23.21
C ILE A 707 -16.68 -25.80 23.54
N TYR A 708 -16.06 -24.65 23.29
CA TYR A 708 -16.68 -23.34 23.40
C TYR A 708 -16.68 -22.72 22.01
N MET A 709 -17.87 -22.47 21.47
CA MET A 709 -18.00 -21.81 20.16
C MET A 709 -18.18 -20.31 20.36
N ASN A 710 -17.37 -19.55 19.66
CA ASN A 710 -17.51 -18.10 19.56
C ASN A 710 -18.66 -17.73 18.63
N ALA A 711 -19.12 -16.49 18.71
CA ALA A 711 -20.09 -15.97 17.77
C ALA A 711 -19.58 -16.17 16.33
N PRO A 712 -20.42 -16.64 15.40
CA PRO A 712 -19.97 -16.82 14.01
C PRO A 712 -19.54 -15.48 13.42
N ARG A 713 -18.48 -15.50 12.59
CA ARG A 713 -18.05 -14.29 11.89
C ARG A 713 -19.24 -13.72 11.12
N PRO A 714 -19.51 -12.40 11.23
CA PRO A 714 -20.59 -11.77 10.49
C PRO A 714 -20.47 -12.08 9.00
N LYS A 715 -21.52 -12.65 8.41
CA LYS A 715 -21.56 -12.92 6.97
C LYS A 715 -21.98 -11.63 6.26
N PHE A 716 -21.20 -11.24 5.27
CA PHE A 716 -21.57 -10.17 4.36
C PHE A 716 -22.50 -10.74 3.30
N SER A 717 -23.53 -9.99 2.95
CA SER A 717 -24.33 -10.37 1.80
C SER A 717 -23.51 -10.18 0.51
N ASP A 718 -23.64 -11.09 -0.44
CA ASP A 718 -23.02 -10.92 -1.75
C ASP A 718 -23.36 -9.57 -2.40
N LYS A 719 -24.52 -9.00 -2.05
CA LYS A 719 -24.96 -7.68 -2.52
C LYS A 719 -24.10 -6.53 -1.98
N GLU A 720 -23.56 -6.64 -0.78
CA GLU A 720 -22.70 -5.61 -0.18
C GLU A 720 -21.29 -5.64 -0.75
N ILE A 721 -20.81 -6.83 -1.12
CA ILE A 721 -19.44 -7.03 -1.67
C ILE A 721 -19.45 -6.84 -3.18
N GLN A 722 -20.53 -7.27 -3.87
CA GLN A 722 -20.65 -7.17 -5.33
C GLN A 722 -21.26 -5.85 -5.79
N VAL A 723 -21.14 -4.78 -5.00
CA VAL A 723 -21.55 -3.45 -5.44
C VAL A 723 -20.75 -3.08 -6.69
N ASN A 724 -21.44 -2.95 -7.80
CA ASN A 724 -20.86 -2.41 -9.02
C ASN A 724 -20.52 -0.93 -8.79
N LEU A 725 -19.23 -0.63 -8.78
CA LEU A 725 -18.74 0.74 -8.55
C LEU A 725 -18.95 1.66 -9.76
N GLY A 726 -19.36 1.10 -10.90
CA GLY A 726 -19.52 1.85 -12.14
C GLY A 726 -18.20 2.17 -12.83
N SER A 727 -18.29 3.04 -13.83
CA SER A 727 -17.08 3.57 -14.49
C SER A 727 -16.48 4.68 -13.66
N PHE A 728 -15.19 4.59 -13.40
CA PHE A 728 -14.41 5.66 -12.77
C PHE A 728 -13.04 5.78 -13.42
N ASN A 729 -12.41 6.91 -13.22
CA ASN A 729 -11.00 7.14 -13.55
C ASN A 729 -10.31 7.82 -12.37
N ARG A 730 -9.12 7.35 -12.00
CA ARG A 730 -8.28 7.89 -10.93
C ARG A 730 -6.83 7.92 -11.36
N ILE A 731 -6.14 8.99 -10.96
CA ILE A 731 -4.75 9.20 -11.33
C ILE A 731 -3.92 9.40 -10.06
N SER A 732 -2.79 8.70 -10.01
CA SER A 732 -1.74 8.90 -9.00
C SER A 732 -0.39 9.12 -9.67
N THR A 733 0.46 9.94 -9.07
CA THR A 733 1.81 10.22 -9.57
C THR A 733 2.85 10.03 -8.47
N SER A 734 4.02 9.52 -8.86
CA SER A 734 5.15 9.31 -7.96
C SER A 734 6.47 9.43 -8.74
N SER A 735 7.61 9.24 -8.09
CA SER A 735 8.90 9.14 -8.76
C SER A 735 9.90 8.35 -7.92
N LEU A 736 10.91 7.76 -8.61
CA LEU A 736 12.00 7.03 -7.98
C LEU A 736 13.32 7.47 -8.62
N VAL A 737 14.36 7.65 -7.79
CA VAL A 737 15.74 7.77 -8.29
C VAL A 737 16.40 6.41 -8.30
N VAL A 738 16.87 6.01 -9.46
CA VAL A 738 17.56 4.76 -9.67
C VAL A 738 19.04 5.05 -9.92
N ASN A 739 19.92 4.44 -9.11
CA ASN A 739 21.36 4.45 -9.35
C ASN A 739 21.75 3.05 -9.86
N THR A 740 22.08 2.95 -11.13
CA THR A 740 22.66 1.74 -11.73
C THR A 740 24.18 1.89 -11.73
N GLY A 741 24.91 0.83 -11.34
CA GLY A 741 26.37 0.86 -11.30
C GLY A 741 27.05 0.90 -12.68
N GLY A 742 26.29 1.02 -13.76
CA GLY A 742 26.77 1.04 -15.16
C GLY A 742 25.69 1.50 -16.14
N ASP A 743 26.07 1.72 -17.39
CA ASP A 743 25.18 2.19 -18.46
C ASP A 743 24.40 1.07 -19.17
N SER A 744 24.75 -0.22 -18.93
CA SER A 744 24.05 -1.37 -19.51
C SER A 744 22.76 -1.67 -18.74
N ALA A 745 21.69 -1.98 -19.47
CA ALA A 745 20.45 -2.47 -18.87
C ALA A 745 20.72 -3.76 -18.09
N PRO A 746 20.23 -3.88 -16.85
CA PRO A 746 20.37 -5.12 -16.10
C PRO A 746 19.55 -6.22 -16.76
N ILE A 747 20.09 -7.43 -16.78
CA ILE A 747 19.41 -8.64 -17.26
C ILE A 747 18.83 -9.35 -16.01
N TYR A 748 17.59 -9.75 -16.06
CA TYR A 748 16.88 -10.35 -14.94
C TYR A 748 16.42 -11.78 -15.28
N PRO A 749 16.46 -12.72 -14.32
CA PRO A 749 15.86 -14.04 -14.51
C PRO A 749 14.32 -13.95 -14.48
N PRO A 750 13.60 -15.00 -14.88
CA PRO A 750 12.17 -15.16 -14.61
C PRO A 750 11.83 -14.99 -13.13
N CYS A 751 10.65 -14.48 -12.80
CA CYS A 751 10.22 -14.42 -11.40
C CYS A 751 9.92 -15.81 -10.86
N LYS A 752 10.01 -15.95 -9.52
CA LYS A 752 9.61 -17.17 -8.82
C LYS A 752 8.13 -17.44 -9.01
N VAL A 753 7.74 -18.64 -9.35
CA VAL A 753 6.35 -19.11 -9.29
C VAL A 753 5.96 -19.30 -7.82
N THR A 754 4.91 -18.60 -7.36
CA THR A 754 4.47 -18.61 -5.95
C THR A 754 3.11 -19.27 -5.74
N ASP A 755 2.43 -19.65 -6.83
CA ASP A 755 1.07 -20.18 -6.86
C ASP A 755 0.98 -21.57 -7.51
N LEU A 756 2.11 -22.32 -7.54
CA LEU A 756 2.08 -23.69 -8.03
C LEU A 756 1.10 -24.52 -7.20
N HIS A 757 0.17 -25.13 -7.89
CA HIS A 757 -0.82 -26.04 -7.33
C HIS A 757 -0.75 -27.40 -8.03
N ALA A 758 -0.91 -28.49 -7.28
CA ALA A 758 -0.99 -29.85 -7.79
C ALA A 758 -2.31 -30.48 -7.35
N ARG A 759 -2.99 -31.16 -8.26
CA ARG A 759 -4.21 -31.93 -7.95
C ARG A 759 -4.22 -33.23 -8.70
N LEU A 760 -4.87 -34.22 -8.12
CA LEU A 760 -5.03 -35.51 -8.75
C LEU A 760 -6.43 -35.63 -9.37
N GLU A 761 -6.49 -35.85 -10.69
CA GLU A 761 -7.72 -36.05 -11.46
C GLU A 761 -7.66 -37.40 -12.15
N ASN A 762 -8.54 -38.36 -11.78
CA ASN A 762 -8.65 -39.66 -12.45
C ASN A 762 -7.28 -40.33 -12.69
N LYS A 763 -6.45 -40.41 -11.67
CA LYS A 763 -5.06 -40.96 -11.73
C LYS A 763 -4.11 -40.12 -12.62
N THR A 764 -4.43 -38.92 -12.97
CA THR A 764 -3.56 -37.98 -13.66
C THR A 764 -3.24 -36.83 -12.72
N ILE A 765 -1.98 -36.45 -12.57
CA ILE A 765 -1.59 -35.28 -11.79
C ILE A 765 -1.67 -34.07 -12.70
N VAL A 766 -2.40 -33.04 -12.26
CA VAL A 766 -2.50 -31.77 -12.96
C VAL A 766 -1.80 -30.70 -12.14
N LEU A 767 -0.74 -30.15 -12.69
CA LEU A 767 -0.08 -28.95 -12.16
C LEU A 767 -0.71 -27.71 -12.78
N SER A 768 -0.87 -26.64 -12.01
CA SER A 768 -1.31 -25.35 -12.50
C SER A 768 -0.58 -24.23 -11.77
N TRP A 769 -0.27 -23.14 -12.47
CA TRP A 769 0.41 -21.96 -11.95
C TRP A 769 0.19 -20.76 -12.85
N THR A 770 0.54 -19.56 -12.40
CA THR A 770 0.59 -18.38 -13.24
C THR A 770 1.96 -18.30 -13.93
N ALA A 771 1.98 -18.14 -15.24
CA ALA A 771 3.19 -18.04 -16.06
C ALA A 771 4.07 -16.85 -15.62
N PRO A 772 5.35 -17.05 -15.27
CA PRO A 772 6.33 -15.99 -15.08
C PRO A 772 6.76 -15.44 -16.44
N GLY A 773 7.43 -14.27 -16.43
CA GLY A 773 8.06 -13.72 -17.64
C GLY A 773 9.41 -14.33 -17.97
N GLY A 774 10.08 -13.76 -18.96
CA GLY A 774 11.51 -13.96 -19.19
C GLY A 774 12.33 -13.04 -18.28
N ASP A 775 11.96 -11.76 -18.23
CA ASP A 775 12.51 -10.77 -17.30
C ASP A 775 11.53 -10.54 -16.12
N PHE A 776 11.71 -11.24 -15.04
CA PHE A 776 10.75 -11.31 -13.90
C PHE A 776 9.34 -11.67 -14.39
N ASP A 777 8.38 -10.75 -14.33
CA ASP A 777 7.01 -10.92 -14.79
C ASP A 777 6.72 -10.23 -16.13
N ASN A 778 7.73 -9.99 -16.95
CA ASN A 778 7.61 -9.40 -18.29
C ASN A 778 8.00 -10.40 -19.38
N GLY A 779 7.28 -10.38 -20.51
CA GLY A 779 7.49 -11.33 -21.61
C GLY A 779 7.09 -12.76 -21.27
N LYS A 780 7.84 -13.76 -21.68
CA LYS A 780 7.60 -15.17 -21.43
C LYS A 780 8.91 -15.91 -21.16
N ALA A 781 8.85 -16.95 -20.35
CA ALA A 781 9.95 -17.89 -20.17
C ALA A 781 10.26 -18.65 -21.48
N ASP A 782 11.47 -19.18 -21.63
CA ASP A 782 11.83 -20.08 -22.73
C ASP A 782 11.30 -21.49 -22.47
N HIS A 783 11.59 -22.02 -21.27
CA HIS A 783 11.08 -23.35 -20.86
C HIS A 783 10.99 -23.47 -19.34
N TYR A 784 10.42 -24.60 -18.88
CA TYR A 784 10.30 -24.94 -17.47
C TYR A 784 11.17 -26.16 -17.12
N ILE A 785 11.69 -26.16 -15.88
CA ILE A 785 12.31 -27.31 -15.24
C ILE A 785 11.36 -27.74 -14.13
N ILE A 786 10.72 -28.90 -14.29
CA ILE A 786 9.81 -29.49 -13.30
C ILE A 786 10.47 -30.66 -12.61
N LYS A 787 10.44 -30.64 -11.28
CA LYS A 787 11.00 -31.73 -10.46
C LYS A 787 9.95 -32.30 -9.52
N SER A 788 10.09 -33.57 -9.19
CA SER A 788 9.25 -34.27 -8.22
C SER A 788 10.07 -35.06 -7.20
N SER A 789 9.52 -35.26 -6.01
CA SER A 789 10.07 -36.10 -4.96
C SER A 789 8.95 -36.57 -4.02
N GLU A 790 9.13 -37.72 -3.35
CA GLU A 790 8.30 -38.15 -2.23
C GLU A 790 8.70 -37.46 -0.92
N ASN A 791 9.81 -36.74 -0.90
CA ASN A 791 10.31 -35.98 0.25
C ASN A 791 10.41 -34.51 -0.08
N LEU A 792 9.64 -33.66 0.63
CA LEU A 792 9.63 -32.21 0.49
C LEU A 792 11.03 -31.59 0.62
N LEU A 793 11.87 -32.12 1.52
CA LEU A 793 13.20 -31.56 1.79
C LEU A 793 14.15 -31.72 0.59
N ASP A 794 13.95 -32.73 -0.26
CA ASP A 794 14.75 -32.88 -1.48
C ASP A 794 14.50 -31.72 -2.45
N LEU A 795 13.26 -31.36 -2.65
CA LEU A 795 12.90 -30.21 -3.51
C LEU A 795 13.35 -28.89 -2.92
N ARG A 796 13.27 -28.75 -1.60
CA ARG A 796 13.67 -27.52 -0.91
C ARG A 796 15.19 -27.30 -0.91
N ASN A 797 15.97 -28.34 -0.58
CA ASN A 797 17.39 -28.22 -0.28
C ASN A 797 18.30 -28.75 -1.42
N HIS A 798 17.76 -29.62 -2.29
CA HIS A 798 18.50 -30.37 -3.31
C HIS A 798 17.72 -30.46 -4.62
N PHE A 799 17.06 -29.38 -5.03
CA PHE A 799 16.21 -29.33 -6.24
C PHE A 799 16.86 -29.99 -7.47
N ASP A 800 18.14 -29.72 -7.71
CA ASP A 800 18.87 -30.26 -8.87
C ASP A 800 18.94 -31.82 -8.87
N ARG A 801 18.94 -32.42 -7.70
CA ARG A 801 19.05 -33.90 -7.52
C ARG A 801 17.70 -34.60 -7.57
N ALA A 802 16.60 -33.88 -7.42
CA ALA A 802 15.27 -34.47 -7.47
C ALA A 802 14.91 -34.99 -8.87
N THR A 803 13.94 -35.88 -8.94
CA THR A 803 13.51 -36.55 -10.17
C THR A 803 12.96 -35.53 -11.18
N SER A 804 13.50 -35.54 -12.42
CA SER A 804 13.03 -34.70 -13.48
C SER A 804 11.73 -35.19 -14.08
N VAL A 805 10.77 -34.29 -14.25
CA VAL A 805 9.52 -34.53 -14.98
C VAL A 805 9.71 -34.10 -16.43
N ASN A 806 9.43 -34.95 -17.38
CA ASN A 806 9.53 -34.57 -18.79
C ASN A 806 8.42 -33.61 -19.16
N CYS A 807 8.78 -32.37 -19.41
CA CYS A 807 7.91 -31.29 -19.82
C CYS A 807 8.28 -30.66 -21.16
N SER A 808 9.00 -31.35 -22.03
CA SER A 808 9.47 -30.86 -23.33
C SER A 808 8.33 -30.37 -24.27
N ASN A 809 7.12 -30.85 -24.07
CA ASN A 809 5.94 -30.46 -24.84
C ASN A 809 5.24 -29.21 -24.31
N LEU A 810 5.70 -28.68 -23.16
CA LEU A 810 5.09 -27.50 -22.54
C LEU A 810 5.69 -26.24 -23.14
N ILE A 811 4.85 -25.46 -23.83
CA ILE A 811 5.23 -24.17 -24.41
C ILE A 811 4.79 -23.08 -23.43
N PRO A 812 5.73 -22.32 -22.84
CA PRO A 812 5.40 -21.24 -21.89
C PRO A 812 4.51 -20.17 -22.52
N LYS A 813 3.54 -19.69 -21.73
CA LYS A 813 2.66 -18.57 -22.07
C LYS A 813 3.27 -17.24 -21.65
N GLU A 814 2.64 -16.16 -22.10
CA GLU A 814 2.97 -14.79 -21.65
C GLU A 814 2.72 -14.66 -20.13
N ALA A 815 3.54 -13.86 -19.48
CA ALA A 815 3.46 -13.57 -18.06
C ALA A 815 2.05 -13.18 -17.60
N GLY A 816 1.64 -13.68 -16.43
CA GLY A 816 0.33 -13.45 -15.84
C GLY A 816 -0.79 -14.32 -16.40
N ARG A 817 -0.51 -15.22 -17.36
CA ARG A 817 -1.48 -16.18 -17.89
C ARG A 817 -1.45 -17.48 -17.09
N GLU A 818 -2.62 -18.11 -16.94
CA GLU A 818 -2.72 -19.40 -16.28
C GLU A 818 -2.09 -20.51 -17.16
N GLU A 819 -1.19 -21.28 -16.55
CA GLU A 819 -0.55 -22.48 -17.13
C GLU A 819 -1.12 -23.73 -16.50
N SER A 820 -1.13 -24.83 -17.26
CA SER A 820 -1.44 -26.14 -16.73
C SER A 820 -0.65 -27.22 -17.45
N PHE A 821 -0.21 -28.23 -16.70
CA PHE A 821 0.53 -29.37 -17.22
C PHE A 821 0.01 -30.68 -16.62
N LYS A 822 -0.25 -31.70 -17.48
CA LYS A 822 -0.78 -32.99 -17.06
C LYS A 822 0.32 -34.03 -17.09
N ILE A 823 0.52 -34.70 -15.95
CA ILE A 823 1.50 -35.76 -15.77
C ILE A 823 0.74 -37.10 -15.64
N LYS A 824 0.96 -38.00 -16.59
CA LYS A 824 0.52 -39.37 -16.42
C LYS A 824 1.57 -40.12 -15.62
N PRO A 825 1.21 -40.78 -14.51
CA PRO A 825 2.17 -41.46 -13.67
C PRO A 825 2.53 -42.84 -14.29
N GLU A 826 3.35 -42.84 -15.35
CA GLU A 826 3.91 -44.08 -15.89
C GLU A 826 4.97 -44.69 -14.95
N ASN A 827 5.52 -43.89 -14.04
CA ASN A 827 6.62 -44.23 -13.12
C ASN A 827 6.24 -44.16 -11.64
N PHE A 828 4.97 -43.95 -11.31
CA PHE A 828 4.52 -43.86 -9.90
C PHE A 828 3.43 -44.88 -9.66
N THR A 829 3.63 -45.79 -8.72
CA THR A 829 2.53 -46.59 -8.16
C THR A 829 1.74 -45.71 -7.22
N ILE A 830 0.53 -45.28 -7.63
CA ILE A 830 -0.39 -44.55 -6.78
C ILE A 830 -1.09 -45.56 -5.88
N GLU A 831 -0.56 -45.72 -4.68
CA GLU A 831 -1.17 -46.48 -3.60
C GLU A 831 -1.86 -45.53 -2.60
N ASN A 832 -2.66 -46.09 -1.68
CA ASN A 832 -3.19 -45.29 -0.59
C ASN A 832 -2.01 -44.67 0.18
N ASP A 833 -2.16 -43.40 0.56
CA ASP A 833 -1.18 -42.61 1.29
C ASP A 833 0.06 -42.14 0.50
N THR A 834 0.03 -42.24 -0.83
CA THR A 834 1.08 -41.67 -1.66
C THR A 834 1.01 -40.14 -1.68
N ILE A 835 2.10 -39.49 -1.30
CA ILE A 835 2.27 -38.04 -1.40
C ILE A 835 3.43 -37.77 -2.36
N ILE A 836 3.20 -36.97 -3.39
CA ILE A 836 4.23 -36.54 -4.34
C ILE A 836 4.29 -35.03 -4.31
N TYR A 837 5.47 -34.49 -4.08
CA TYR A 837 5.75 -33.08 -4.10
C TYR A 837 6.31 -32.65 -5.44
N PHE A 838 5.96 -31.45 -5.87
CA PHE A 838 6.40 -30.83 -7.13
C PHE A 838 6.93 -29.44 -6.88
N ALA A 839 7.97 -29.07 -7.62
CA ALA A 839 8.49 -27.72 -7.70
C ALA A 839 8.92 -27.41 -9.13
N ILE A 840 8.91 -26.11 -9.48
CA ILE A 840 9.19 -25.62 -10.83
C ILE A 840 10.23 -24.50 -10.76
N CYS A 841 11.16 -24.48 -11.73
CA CYS A 841 11.91 -23.29 -12.11
C CYS A 841 11.57 -22.92 -13.54
N ALA A 842 11.52 -21.62 -13.85
CA ALA A 842 11.44 -21.10 -15.20
C ALA A 842 12.83 -20.68 -15.67
N VAL A 843 13.11 -20.82 -16.95
CA VAL A 843 14.37 -20.46 -17.60
C VAL A 843 14.07 -19.47 -18.73
N ASP A 844 14.87 -18.43 -18.87
CA ASP A 844 14.76 -17.47 -19.97
C ASP A 844 15.61 -17.88 -21.19
N ASP A 845 15.56 -17.08 -22.25
CA ASP A 845 16.30 -17.28 -23.48
C ASP A 845 17.83 -17.05 -23.32
N THR A 846 18.24 -16.43 -22.20
CA THR A 846 19.65 -16.23 -21.82
C THR A 846 20.18 -17.30 -20.88
N SER A 847 19.37 -18.32 -20.59
CA SER A 847 19.64 -19.42 -19.64
C SER A 847 19.72 -18.99 -18.16
N LEU A 848 19.15 -17.86 -17.79
CA LEU A 848 18.97 -17.50 -16.39
C LEU A 848 17.78 -18.26 -15.82
N ILE A 849 17.95 -18.76 -14.59
CA ILE A 849 16.97 -19.62 -13.91
C ILE A 849 16.32 -18.85 -12.76
N SER A 850 14.99 -18.97 -12.65
CA SER A 850 14.23 -18.40 -11.52
C SER A 850 14.60 -19.06 -10.19
N GLU A 851 14.20 -18.44 -9.07
CA GLU A 851 14.15 -19.17 -7.80
C GLU A 851 13.16 -20.35 -7.91
N VAL A 852 13.38 -21.39 -7.09
CA VAL A 852 12.48 -22.54 -6.99
C VAL A 852 11.10 -22.09 -6.50
N SER A 853 10.03 -22.56 -7.13
CA SER A 853 8.65 -22.24 -6.79
C SER A 853 8.30 -22.59 -5.33
N ASN A 854 7.10 -22.24 -4.88
CA ASN A 854 6.48 -22.94 -3.76
C ASN A 854 6.37 -24.44 -4.10
N ILE A 855 6.40 -25.28 -3.08
CA ILE A 855 6.27 -26.74 -3.25
C ILE A 855 4.79 -27.10 -3.21
N ALA A 856 4.29 -27.73 -4.27
CA ALA A 856 2.92 -28.21 -4.35
C ALA A 856 2.89 -29.72 -4.12
N GLN A 857 1.85 -30.22 -3.45
CA GLN A 857 1.68 -31.64 -3.21
C GLN A 857 0.47 -32.21 -3.95
N ALA A 858 0.61 -33.39 -4.55
CA ALA A 858 -0.47 -34.23 -5.01
C ALA A 858 -0.55 -35.44 -4.09
N THR A 859 -1.73 -35.69 -3.52
CA THR A 859 -1.93 -36.77 -2.55
C THR A 859 -2.99 -37.73 -3.02
N TRP A 860 -2.82 -38.99 -2.70
CA TRP A 860 -3.86 -40.01 -2.78
C TRP A 860 -4.11 -40.50 -1.36
N PHE A 861 -5.08 -39.93 -0.69
CA PHE A 861 -5.48 -40.27 0.65
C PHE A 861 -6.90 -40.82 0.65
N ILE A 862 -7.12 -42.01 1.18
CA ILE A 862 -8.44 -42.59 1.41
C ILE A 862 -8.77 -42.35 2.88
N PRO A 863 -9.68 -41.43 3.20
CA PRO A 863 -10.00 -41.15 4.58
C PRO A 863 -10.54 -42.38 5.30
N PRO A 864 -10.22 -42.57 6.58
CA PRO A 864 -10.78 -43.67 7.35
C PRO A 864 -12.30 -43.57 7.37
N LYS A 865 -12.99 -44.69 7.20
CA LYS A 865 -14.46 -44.77 7.37
C LYS A 865 -14.79 -44.19 8.73
N ALA A 866 -15.69 -43.18 8.79
CA ALA A 866 -16.05 -42.45 10.00
C ALA A 866 -16.27 -43.44 11.17
N SER A 867 -15.39 -43.44 12.14
CA SER A 867 -15.52 -44.15 13.39
C SER A 867 -16.10 -43.18 14.43
N VAL A 868 -17.32 -43.49 14.84
CA VAL A 868 -18.01 -43.07 16.05
C VAL A 868 -18.45 -41.60 16.13
N PRO A 869 -19.75 -41.35 16.38
CA PRO A 869 -20.22 -40.05 16.77
C PRO A 869 -19.56 -39.63 18.10
N LEU A 870 -19.15 -38.36 18.22
CA LEU A 870 -18.89 -37.75 19.51
C LEU A 870 -20.26 -37.73 20.23
N ASP A 871 -20.50 -38.64 21.15
CA ASP A 871 -21.67 -38.58 22.03
C ASP A 871 -21.58 -37.29 22.86
N TYR A 872 -22.42 -36.35 22.52
CA TYR A 872 -22.69 -35.18 23.36
C TYR A 872 -23.74 -35.61 24.37
N ASP A 873 -23.28 -36.22 25.47
CA ASP A 873 -24.13 -36.49 26.60
C ASP A 873 -24.09 -35.30 27.56
N GLY A 874 -25.20 -34.58 27.64
CA GLY A 874 -25.43 -33.47 28.59
C GLY A 874 -25.65 -33.92 30.03
N SER A 875 -25.19 -35.08 30.46
CA SER A 875 -25.27 -35.54 31.85
C SER A 875 -23.89 -35.97 32.38
N ASN A 876 -23.54 -35.42 33.54
CA ASN A 876 -22.42 -35.84 34.38
C ASN A 876 -22.24 -37.34 34.39
N ASP A 877 -21.09 -37.83 33.92
CA ASP A 877 -20.36 -38.89 34.67
C ASP A 877 -18.98 -39.08 33.99
N GLY A 878 -17.98 -39.16 34.83
CA GLY A 878 -16.60 -39.29 34.45
C GLY A 878 -16.29 -40.65 33.81
N ALA A 879 -16.02 -40.65 32.52
CA ALA A 879 -15.39 -41.74 31.81
C ALA A 879 -14.14 -41.29 31.07
N ASN A 880 -12.98 -41.71 31.55
CA ASN A 880 -11.67 -41.60 30.89
C ASN A 880 -11.68 -42.30 29.54
N ILE A 881 -11.75 -41.58 28.47
CA ILE A 881 -11.42 -42.11 27.14
C ILE A 881 -9.94 -41.81 26.87
N LYS A 882 -9.11 -42.82 26.99
CA LYS A 882 -7.73 -42.88 26.48
C LYS A 882 -7.83 -42.98 24.97
N LEU A 883 -7.60 -41.92 24.24
CA LEU A 883 -7.16 -41.96 22.85
C LEU A 883 -5.66 -42.24 22.85
N SER A 884 -5.25 -43.43 22.43
CA SER A 884 -3.87 -43.73 22.10
C SER A 884 -3.57 -43.05 20.75
N LEU A 885 -2.85 -41.98 20.78
CA LEU A 885 -2.07 -41.50 19.66
C LEU A 885 -0.79 -42.35 19.63
N THR A 886 -0.68 -43.26 18.67
CA THR A 886 0.61 -43.81 18.27
C THR A 886 1.28 -42.77 17.38
N VAL A 887 2.48 -42.40 17.74
CA VAL A 887 3.41 -41.39 17.13
C VAL A 887 3.72 -41.78 15.69
#